data_8de4983f32b72fa0ea916cdd51d59c36
#
_entry.id   8de4983f32b72fa0ea916cdd51d59c36
#
_cell.length_a   1.000
_cell.length_b   1.000
_cell.length_c   1.000
_cell.angle_alpha   90.00
_cell.angle_beta   90.00
_cell.angle_gamma   90.00
#
_symmetry.space_group_name_H-M   'P 1'
#
loop_
_entity.id
_entity.type
_entity.pdbx_description
1 polymer ?
#
loop_
_entity_poly.entity_id
_entity_poly.type
_entity_poly.pdbx_seq_one_letter_code
_entity_poly.pdbx_strand_id
1 'polypeptide(L)'
;MGPRAKAVCSLFILLQVLAEPAENSDFYLPGDYLLGGLFTLHANVKGTVHLSFLQVPQCKKYEMKVLGYNLMQAMRFAVEEINNRSDLLPGVLLGYEIVDVCYISNNVQPVLYFLAREDYSLPIQEDYSHYVPRVLAVIGPDNSESTTTVAHFLSLFLLPQITYSAISDDLRDKQHFPALLRTVAGADHQIEAMVQLLLHFNWNWIIVLVSSDDYGRYNSQLLDRLATRDICIAFQETLPMPQPDQVVTEWERQRLEAIVGKLQQSSARVVVLFSPDLILHNFFREVLRQNFTGAVWIASESWAIDPVLHNLTELRQTGTFLGVTTQSVPIPGFSEFRIRRTPVRLPEPNRTSLEATCNQECDTCQDTTASFNSILTLSGERVVYNVYSAVYAVAHALHSLLGCTQACSKEVVYPWQLLKEIWKVNFTLLGHSVFFDKQGDVLMPMEVIQWQWDLSQNPFQSIASYYPKLRQLKAIHNISWHTANNTIPVSMCSKDCHPGQRKKPVGIHSCCFECIDCLPGTFLNRTADEFDCQPCPSYEWSHRNDTSCFKRRLAFLEWHEPSTIFVVMLTILGFLSTLAIMVIFWRHLHTPVVRSAGGPMCFLMLVPLLLAYAMVPMYIGQPTFFSCLWRQTFFTLCFTICISCITVRSFQIVCIFKMARRLPRAYGYWVRCHGPYVFVASFMVLKVVIVAGNVLATTANPTARPDPDDPNIMVLSCNYRRALLFNTSLDLLLSVAGFSFAYMGKELPTNYNEAKFITLCMTFYFTSSVSLCTFMSVYDGVLVTILDLLVTVLNLLGISFGYFGPKCYMVLFYPERNTQVYFSSMIQGYTMGKD
;
A
#
# COMPACT_ATOMS: atom_id res chain seq x y z
N MET A 1 43.04 -15.74 -85.81
CA MET A 1 42.51 -14.69 -84.93
C MET A 1 43.23 -13.36 -85.25
N GLY A 2 42.51 -12.40 -85.89
CA GLY A 2 43.09 -11.18 -86.37
C GLY A 2 43.43 -10.14 -85.31
N PRO A 3 44.22 -9.15 -85.60
CA PRO A 3 44.73 -8.15 -84.65
C PRO A 3 43.67 -7.34 -83.96
N ARG A 4 42.43 -7.34 -84.46
CA ARG A 4 41.27 -6.66 -83.76
C ARG A 4 40.78 -7.41 -82.55
N ALA A 5 40.90 -8.75 -82.51
CA ALA A 5 40.48 -9.55 -81.32
C ALA A 5 41.48 -9.37 -80.16
N LYS A 6 42.73 -9.17 -80.39
CA LYS A 6 43.76 -8.90 -79.36
C LYS A 6 43.63 -7.48 -78.81
N ALA A 7 43.24 -6.49 -79.62
CA ALA A 7 43.00 -5.14 -79.13
C ALA A 7 41.74 -5.04 -78.23
N VAL A 8 40.67 -5.76 -78.56
CA VAL A 8 39.46 -5.81 -77.77
C VAL A 8 39.70 -6.58 -76.46
N CYS A 9 40.50 -7.69 -76.51
CA CYS A 9 40.85 -8.41 -75.27
C CYS A 9 41.75 -7.62 -74.31
N SER A 10 42.69 -6.85 -74.87
CA SER A 10 43.58 -5.94 -74.14
C SER A 10 42.79 -4.75 -73.56
N LEU A 11 41.76 -4.23 -74.27
CA LEU A 11 40.91 -3.19 -73.81
C LEU A 11 39.97 -3.68 -72.65
N PHE A 12 39.51 -4.93 -72.75
CA PHE A 12 38.74 -5.56 -71.71
C PHE A 12 39.58 -5.85 -70.44
N ILE A 13 40.82 -6.26 -70.57
CA ILE A 13 41.79 -6.50 -69.51
C ILE A 13 42.19 -5.13 -68.92
N LEU A 14 42.36 -4.05 -69.74
CA LEU A 14 42.61 -2.70 -69.24
C LEU A 14 41.38 -2.10 -68.52
N LEU A 15 40.18 -2.41 -68.99
CA LEU A 15 38.93 -2.01 -68.29
C LEU A 15 38.67 -2.80 -67.00
N GLN A 16 39.14 -4.04 -66.90
CA GLN A 16 39.09 -4.81 -65.62
C GLN A 16 40.15 -4.38 -64.63
N VAL A 17 41.29 -3.85 -65.08
CA VAL A 17 42.37 -3.31 -64.24
C VAL A 17 42.08 -1.86 -63.78
N LEU A 18 41.08 -1.18 -64.40
CA LEU A 18 40.62 0.16 -63.98
C LEU A 18 39.41 0.11 -63.04
N ALA A 19 38.93 -1.08 -62.72
CA ALA A 19 37.86 -1.32 -61.77
C ALA A 19 38.40 -1.98 -60.49
N GLU A 20 39.63 -1.68 -60.07
CA GLU A 20 40.01 -1.91 -58.65
C GLU A 20 39.26 -0.90 -57.77
N PRO A 21 38.54 -1.37 -56.75
CA PRO A 21 37.96 -0.46 -55.83
C PRO A 21 39.07 0.44 -55.26
N ALA A 22 38.81 1.72 -55.16
CA ALA A 22 39.74 2.69 -54.60
C ALA A 22 40.19 2.19 -53.22
N GLU A 23 41.50 1.99 -53.07
CA GLU A 23 42.15 1.31 -51.94
C GLU A 23 41.94 1.97 -50.57
N ASN A 24 41.18 3.05 -50.42
CA ASN A 24 40.85 3.68 -49.13
C ASN A 24 39.58 4.52 -49.25
N SER A 25 38.46 3.87 -49.39
CA SER A 25 37.14 4.53 -49.25
C SER A 25 36.76 4.69 -47.77
N ASP A 26 36.10 5.79 -47.41
CA ASP A 26 35.56 5.98 -46.05
C ASP A 26 34.50 4.93 -45.68
N PHE A 27 33.96 4.20 -46.67
CA PHE A 27 32.92 3.19 -46.51
C PHE A 27 33.41 1.75 -46.54
N TYR A 28 34.67 1.52 -46.93
CA TYR A 28 35.26 0.19 -47.09
C TYR A 28 36.72 0.16 -46.60
N LEU A 29 36.99 -0.80 -45.73
CA LEU A 29 38.34 -1.14 -45.29
C LEU A 29 38.53 -2.65 -45.47
N PRO A 30 39.50 -3.13 -46.24
CA PRO A 30 39.79 -4.55 -46.37
C PRO A 30 40.34 -5.12 -45.06
N GLY A 31 40.03 -6.40 -44.79
CA GLY A 31 40.52 -7.11 -43.62
C GLY A 31 40.39 -8.61 -43.78
N ASP A 32 40.97 -9.39 -42.85
CA ASP A 32 40.79 -10.85 -42.81
C ASP A 32 39.32 -11.23 -42.54
N TYR A 33 38.62 -10.40 -41.77
CA TYR A 33 37.21 -10.56 -41.49
C TYR A 33 36.49 -9.21 -41.61
N LEU A 34 35.37 -9.18 -42.35
CA LEU A 34 34.60 -7.97 -42.62
C LEU A 34 33.40 -7.84 -41.67
N LEU A 35 33.16 -6.62 -41.19
CA LEU A 35 31.97 -6.22 -40.46
C LEU A 35 31.09 -5.35 -41.36
N GLY A 36 29.80 -5.66 -41.41
CA GLY A 36 28.81 -4.81 -42.08
C GLY A 36 28.37 -3.67 -41.18
N GLY A 37 28.27 -2.46 -41.69
CA GLY A 37 27.72 -1.31 -40.96
C GLY A 37 26.49 -0.76 -41.68
N LEU A 38 25.39 -0.61 -40.93
CA LEU A 38 24.15 -0.03 -41.44
C LEU A 38 23.88 1.27 -40.68
N PHE A 39 24.08 2.40 -41.34
CA PHE A 39 23.92 3.73 -40.73
C PHE A 39 22.99 4.61 -41.55
N THR A 40 22.22 5.45 -40.90
CA THR A 40 21.38 6.46 -41.55
C THR A 40 22.18 7.73 -41.75
N LEU A 41 22.92 7.82 -42.79
CA LEU A 41 23.75 9.01 -43.12
C LEU A 41 22.92 10.12 -43.75
N HIS A 42 21.90 9.76 -44.49
CA HIS A 42 20.97 10.71 -45.12
C HIS A 42 19.52 10.38 -44.75
N ALA A 43 18.71 11.40 -44.63
CA ALA A 43 17.27 11.23 -44.42
C ALA A 43 16.51 12.27 -45.23
N ASN A 44 15.33 11.90 -45.70
CA ASN A 44 14.42 12.82 -46.35
C ASN A 44 13.77 13.77 -45.32
N VAL A 45 14.18 15.01 -45.33
CA VAL A 45 13.62 16.05 -44.42
C VAL A 45 12.60 16.92 -45.19
N LYS A 46 12.62 16.94 -46.51
CA LYS A 46 11.81 17.82 -47.34
C LYS A 46 11.06 17.09 -48.46
N GLY A 47 9.77 16.95 -48.24
CA GLY A 47 8.81 16.65 -49.31
C GLY A 47 8.65 15.19 -49.67
N THR A 48 7.48 14.85 -50.06
CA THR A 48 7.10 13.58 -50.67
C THR A 48 8.00 13.28 -51.88
N VAL A 49 8.88 12.30 -51.73
CA VAL A 49 9.29 11.57 -52.93
C VAL A 49 8.04 10.87 -53.42
N HIS A 50 7.38 11.42 -54.45
CA HIS A 50 6.37 10.68 -55.19
C HIS A 50 7.13 9.50 -55.81
N LEU A 51 7.17 8.40 -55.05
CA LEU A 51 7.62 7.13 -55.61
C LEU A 51 6.67 6.82 -56.74
N SER A 52 7.17 6.93 -57.97
CA SER A 52 6.37 6.41 -59.05
C SER A 52 6.13 4.94 -58.82
N PHE A 53 4.93 4.49 -59.10
CA PHE A 53 4.50 3.11 -58.94
C PHE A 53 5.57 2.18 -59.62
N LEU A 54 6.04 1.17 -58.87
CA LEU A 54 7.07 0.19 -59.29
C LEU A 54 8.53 0.67 -59.24
N GLN A 55 8.87 1.65 -58.40
CA GLN A 55 10.30 2.00 -58.18
C GLN A 55 10.74 1.62 -56.77
N VAL A 56 11.94 1.05 -56.66
CA VAL A 56 12.57 0.81 -55.37
C VAL A 56 13.00 2.15 -54.78
N PRO A 57 12.75 2.40 -53.48
CA PRO A 57 13.22 3.60 -52.81
C PRO A 57 14.73 3.76 -52.95
N GLN A 58 15.20 4.92 -53.36
CA GLN A 58 16.62 5.23 -53.48
C GLN A 58 16.95 6.47 -52.68
N CYS A 59 18.15 6.52 -52.07
CA CYS A 59 18.68 7.67 -51.33
C CYS A 59 19.09 8.82 -52.30
N LYS A 60 18.18 9.38 -53.04
CA LYS A 60 18.44 10.53 -53.91
C LYS A 60 17.95 11.82 -53.25
N LYS A 61 18.81 12.84 -53.16
CA LYS A 61 18.45 14.21 -52.67
C LYS A 61 18.02 14.30 -51.21
N TYR A 62 18.65 13.55 -50.31
CA TYR A 62 18.40 13.64 -48.87
C TYR A 62 19.41 14.54 -48.17
N GLU A 63 19.02 15.12 -47.04
CA GLU A 63 19.93 15.90 -46.21
C GLU A 63 20.78 14.96 -45.33
N MET A 64 22.05 15.34 -45.11
CA MET A 64 22.97 14.58 -44.29
C MET A 64 22.56 14.65 -42.80
N LYS A 65 22.45 13.49 -42.13
CA LYS A 65 22.28 13.41 -40.69
C LYS A 65 23.64 13.37 -39.98
N VAL A 66 23.92 14.40 -39.22
CA VAL A 66 25.18 14.55 -38.45
C VAL A 66 25.35 13.39 -37.45
N LEU A 67 24.27 12.96 -36.81
CA LEU A 67 24.32 11.82 -35.89
C LEU A 67 24.73 10.53 -36.60
N GLY A 68 24.10 10.17 -37.70
CA GLY A 68 24.48 9.00 -38.51
C GLY A 68 25.93 9.01 -38.95
N TYR A 69 26.45 10.16 -39.41
CA TYR A 69 27.85 10.32 -39.73
C TYR A 69 28.77 10.07 -38.53
N ASN A 70 28.45 10.60 -37.35
CA ASN A 70 29.22 10.37 -36.13
C ASN A 70 29.24 8.90 -35.72
N LEU A 71 28.10 8.20 -35.87
CA LEU A 71 27.99 6.76 -35.57
C LEU A 71 28.84 5.91 -36.54
N MET A 72 28.82 6.24 -37.85
CA MET A 72 29.70 5.63 -38.83
C MET A 72 31.18 5.83 -38.43
N GLN A 73 31.60 7.05 -38.13
CA GLN A 73 32.97 7.33 -37.69
C GLN A 73 33.35 6.56 -36.41
N ALA A 74 32.37 6.27 -35.48
CA ALA A 74 32.64 5.47 -34.30
C ALA A 74 32.98 4.02 -34.64
N MET A 75 32.27 3.43 -35.59
CA MET A 75 32.60 2.08 -36.09
C MET A 75 34.01 2.04 -36.72
N ARG A 76 34.33 3.03 -37.56
CA ARG A 76 35.66 3.16 -38.16
C ARG A 76 36.74 3.29 -37.10
N PHE A 77 36.54 4.20 -36.15
CA PHE A 77 37.49 4.43 -35.07
C PHE A 77 37.75 3.15 -34.28
N ALA A 78 36.67 2.44 -33.88
CA ALA A 78 36.79 1.19 -33.13
C ALA A 78 37.58 0.11 -33.89
N VAL A 79 37.29 -0.09 -35.19
CA VAL A 79 38.04 -1.06 -36.04
C VAL A 79 39.50 -0.65 -36.21
N GLU A 80 39.79 0.60 -36.54
CA GLU A 80 41.18 1.11 -36.69
C GLU A 80 41.96 1.02 -35.35
N GLU A 81 41.29 1.30 -34.20
CA GLU A 81 41.90 1.16 -32.89
C GLU A 81 42.23 -0.32 -32.59
N ILE A 82 41.27 -1.24 -32.77
CA ILE A 82 41.48 -2.68 -32.58
C ILE A 82 42.63 -3.20 -33.42
N ASN A 83 42.68 -2.81 -34.67
CA ASN A 83 43.76 -3.22 -35.59
C ASN A 83 45.14 -2.72 -35.15
N ASN A 84 45.20 -1.64 -34.40
CA ASN A 84 46.45 -1.09 -33.85
C ASN A 84 46.83 -1.67 -32.49
N ARG A 85 45.97 -2.50 -31.91
CA ARG A 85 46.20 -3.15 -30.60
C ARG A 85 46.91 -4.49 -30.78
N SER A 86 47.80 -4.82 -29.86
CA SER A 86 48.50 -6.10 -29.83
C SER A 86 47.88 -7.14 -28.89
N ASP A 87 46.97 -6.73 -28.04
CA ASP A 87 46.32 -7.57 -27.00
C ASP A 87 44.98 -8.15 -27.50
N LEU A 88 44.34 -7.51 -28.47
CA LEU A 88 43.06 -7.96 -29.04
C LEU A 88 43.25 -8.29 -30.52
N LEU A 89 42.97 -9.51 -30.92
CA LEU A 89 43.12 -10.02 -32.29
C LEU A 89 44.57 -9.90 -32.88
N PRO A 90 45.63 -10.31 -32.19
CA PRO A 90 46.99 -10.16 -32.65
C PRO A 90 47.20 -10.87 -33.98
N GLY A 91 47.63 -10.11 -35.03
CA GLY A 91 47.88 -10.63 -36.36
C GLY A 91 46.67 -10.88 -37.24
N VAL A 92 45.49 -10.47 -36.83
CA VAL A 92 44.22 -10.51 -37.56
C VAL A 92 43.75 -9.08 -37.78
N LEU A 93 43.42 -8.74 -39.04
CA LEU A 93 42.89 -7.44 -39.43
C LEU A 93 41.36 -7.50 -39.54
N LEU A 94 40.66 -6.64 -38.81
CA LEU A 94 39.24 -6.39 -39.01
C LEU A 94 39.06 -5.38 -40.15
N GLY A 95 38.20 -5.70 -41.08
CA GLY A 95 37.73 -4.78 -42.09
C GLY A 95 36.27 -4.36 -41.82
N TYR A 96 35.81 -3.37 -42.55
CA TYR A 96 34.39 -2.97 -42.52
C TYR A 96 33.90 -2.65 -43.93
N GLU A 97 32.58 -2.82 -44.07
CA GLU A 97 31.82 -2.37 -45.24
C GLU A 97 30.56 -1.65 -44.72
N ILE A 98 30.49 -0.36 -44.99
CA ILE A 98 29.45 0.52 -44.43
C ILE A 98 28.49 0.93 -45.54
N VAL A 99 27.19 0.88 -45.23
CA VAL A 99 26.12 1.25 -46.18
C VAL A 99 25.14 2.21 -45.51
N ASP A 100 24.75 3.24 -46.29
CA ASP A 100 23.71 4.17 -45.89
C ASP A 100 22.31 3.58 -46.12
N VAL A 101 21.52 3.45 -45.07
CA VAL A 101 20.14 2.94 -45.11
C VAL A 101 19.10 4.01 -45.40
N CYS A 102 19.49 5.29 -45.41
CA CYS A 102 18.66 6.44 -45.80
C CYS A 102 17.31 6.55 -45.05
N TYR A 103 17.24 6.01 -43.82
CA TYR A 103 15.99 5.97 -43.03
C TYR A 103 14.81 5.34 -43.79
N ILE A 104 15.06 4.32 -44.59
CA ILE A 104 14.06 3.58 -45.35
C ILE A 104 13.93 2.18 -44.74
N SER A 105 12.85 1.92 -44.06
CA SER A 105 12.62 0.64 -43.36
C SER A 105 12.61 -0.56 -44.26
N ASN A 106 12.24 -0.39 -45.52
CA ASN A 106 12.16 -1.46 -46.49
C ASN A 106 13.44 -1.58 -47.35
N ASN A 107 14.53 -0.92 -47.01
CA ASN A 107 15.77 -1.02 -47.74
C ASN A 107 16.54 -2.29 -47.38
N VAL A 108 16.17 -3.40 -47.98
CA VAL A 108 16.81 -4.73 -47.79
C VAL A 108 18.00 -4.98 -48.72
N GLN A 109 18.24 -4.13 -49.69
CA GLN A 109 19.35 -4.30 -50.65
C GLN A 109 20.72 -4.44 -49.97
N PRO A 110 21.09 -3.61 -48.98
CA PRO A 110 22.35 -3.76 -48.25
C PRO A 110 22.50 -5.11 -47.57
N VAL A 111 21.39 -5.63 -47.02
CA VAL A 111 21.36 -6.93 -46.32
C VAL A 111 21.65 -8.07 -47.28
N LEU A 112 21.04 -8.06 -48.47
CA LEU A 112 21.29 -9.06 -49.49
C LEU A 112 22.77 -9.00 -49.97
N TYR A 113 23.33 -7.82 -50.05
CA TYR A 113 24.74 -7.63 -50.38
C TYR A 113 25.66 -8.20 -49.29
N PHE A 114 25.37 -7.96 -48.02
CA PHE A 114 26.15 -8.54 -46.92
C PHE A 114 26.03 -10.07 -46.82
N LEU A 115 24.87 -10.61 -47.20
CA LEU A 115 24.63 -12.05 -47.21
C LEU A 115 25.25 -12.74 -48.44
N ALA A 116 25.52 -12.05 -49.54
CA ALA A 116 26.14 -12.60 -50.68
C ALA A 116 27.56 -13.11 -50.38
N ARG A 117 28.09 -13.99 -51.23
CA ARG A 117 29.49 -14.38 -51.20
C ARG A 117 30.39 -13.30 -51.82
N GLU A 118 31.70 -13.52 -51.81
CA GLU A 118 32.66 -12.61 -52.43
C GLU A 118 32.42 -12.41 -53.95
N ASP A 119 31.84 -13.44 -54.64
CA ASP A 119 31.44 -13.40 -56.01
C ASP A 119 30.07 -12.72 -56.27
N TYR A 120 29.51 -12.07 -55.26
CA TYR A 120 28.14 -11.46 -55.26
C TYR A 120 27.01 -12.46 -55.57
N SER A 121 27.25 -13.76 -55.41
CA SER A 121 26.18 -14.77 -55.49
C SER A 121 25.54 -15.02 -54.12
N LEU A 122 24.23 -15.21 -54.13
CA LEU A 122 23.46 -15.67 -52.95
C LEU A 122 22.77 -16.99 -53.28
N PRO A 123 23.46 -18.13 -53.07
CA PRO A 123 22.87 -19.44 -53.38
C PRO A 123 21.80 -19.80 -52.36
N ILE A 124 20.68 -20.34 -52.86
CA ILE A 124 19.63 -20.92 -52.03
C ILE A 124 20.06 -22.33 -51.66
N GLN A 125 20.13 -22.61 -50.36
CA GLN A 125 20.53 -23.91 -49.77
C GLN A 125 19.51 -24.38 -48.73
N GLU A 126 19.46 -25.69 -48.47
CA GLU A 126 18.62 -26.26 -47.43
C GLU A 126 19.20 -26.01 -46.02
N ASP A 127 20.54 -25.93 -45.91
CA ASP A 127 21.26 -25.68 -44.67
C ASP A 127 22.35 -24.61 -44.87
N TYR A 128 22.33 -23.59 -44.03
CA TYR A 128 23.30 -22.50 -44.02
C TYR A 128 24.37 -22.63 -42.93
N SER A 129 24.46 -23.78 -42.25
CA SER A 129 25.44 -23.99 -41.15
C SER A 129 26.90 -23.86 -41.59
N HIS A 130 27.18 -24.13 -42.83
CA HIS A 130 28.51 -24.00 -43.47
C HIS A 130 28.58 -22.87 -44.50
N TYR A 131 27.64 -21.95 -44.43
CA TYR A 131 27.61 -20.81 -45.34
C TYR A 131 28.51 -19.69 -44.82
N VAL A 132 29.35 -19.14 -45.67
CA VAL A 132 30.21 -17.99 -45.34
C VAL A 132 29.73 -16.79 -46.16
N PRO A 133 29.03 -15.84 -45.51
CA PRO A 133 28.64 -14.60 -46.15
C PRO A 133 29.83 -13.64 -46.26
N ARG A 134 29.63 -12.53 -46.98
CA ARG A 134 30.65 -11.47 -47.19
C ARG A 134 31.07 -10.82 -45.87
N VAL A 135 30.13 -10.58 -44.95
CA VAL A 135 30.39 -10.02 -43.61
C VAL A 135 30.08 -11.04 -42.54
N LEU A 136 30.81 -11.00 -41.42
CA LEU A 136 30.63 -11.93 -40.30
C LEU A 136 29.62 -11.44 -39.22
N ALA A 137 29.43 -10.15 -39.11
CA ALA A 137 28.48 -9.53 -38.23
C ALA A 137 28.02 -8.19 -38.81
N VAL A 138 26.81 -7.76 -38.41
CA VAL A 138 26.23 -6.49 -38.88
C VAL A 138 25.96 -5.59 -37.66
N ILE A 139 26.47 -4.34 -37.74
CA ILE A 139 26.24 -3.30 -36.77
C ILE A 139 25.15 -2.37 -37.29
N GLY A 140 24.04 -2.28 -36.55
CA GLY A 140 22.89 -1.44 -36.92
C GLY A 140 21.69 -2.23 -37.44
N PRO A 141 20.70 -1.54 -38.02
CA PRO A 141 20.51 -0.08 -38.12
C PRO A 141 20.07 0.64 -36.83
N ASP A 142 19.72 1.92 -36.98
CA ASP A 142 19.45 2.82 -35.81
C ASP A 142 18.03 2.77 -35.27
N ASN A 143 17.04 2.48 -36.09
CA ASN A 143 15.63 2.49 -35.70
C ASN A 143 15.02 1.10 -35.61
N SER A 144 13.99 0.95 -34.79
CA SER A 144 13.36 -0.36 -34.49
C SER A 144 12.72 -1.00 -35.72
N GLU A 145 12.06 -0.24 -36.60
CA GLU A 145 11.38 -0.74 -37.79
C GLU A 145 12.36 -1.31 -38.81
N SER A 146 13.41 -0.55 -39.12
CA SER A 146 14.48 -1.04 -40.01
C SER A 146 15.22 -2.23 -39.40
N THR A 147 15.48 -2.21 -38.09
CA THR A 147 16.10 -3.31 -37.36
C THR A 147 15.29 -4.59 -37.46
N THR A 148 13.95 -4.51 -37.28
CA THR A 148 13.04 -5.65 -37.44
C THR A 148 13.14 -6.24 -38.84
N THR A 149 13.06 -5.39 -39.86
CA THR A 149 13.15 -5.82 -41.26
C THR A 149 14.46 -6.53 -41.53
N VAL A 150 15.59 -5.97 -41.16
CA VAL A 150 16.93 -6.55 -41.34
C VAL A 150 17.08 -7.85 -40.54
N ALA A 151 16.60 -7.89 -39.29
CA ALA A 151 16.73 -9.05 -38.43
C ALA A 151 16.01 -10.29 -38.96
N HIS A 152 14.90 -10.14 -39.66
CA HIS A 152 14.21 -11.27 -40.32
C HIS A 152 15.11 -11.96 -41.33
N PHE A 153 15.88 -11.21 -42.11
CA PHE A 153 16.80 -11.78 -43.11
C PHE A 153 18.05 -12.37 -42.44
N LEU A 154 18.70 -11.62 -41.56
CA LEU A 154 19.94 -12.07 -40.93
C LEU A 154 19.74 -13.27 -40.02
N SER A 155 18.60 -13.39 -39.38
CA SER A 155 18.27 -14.53 -38.52
C SER A 155 18.16 -15.85 -39.25
N LEU A 156 17.83 -15.84 -40.54
CA LEU A 156 17.80 -17.06 -41.37
C LEU A 156 19.21 -17.67 -41.57
N PHE A 157 20.24 -16.84 -41.52
CA PHE A 157 21.64 -17.24 -41.65
C PHE A 157 22.36 -17.30 -40.31
N LEU A 158 21.68 -17.05 -39.22
CA LEU A 158 22.25 -16.84 -37.88
C LEU A 158 23.43 -15.86 -37.88
N LEU A 159 23.35 -14.85 -38.75
CA LEU A 159 24.35 -13.81 -38.86
C LEU A 159 24.14 -12.80 -37.70
N PRO A 160 25.14 -12.62 -36.80
CA PRO A 160 25.01 -11.71 -35.67
C PRO A 160 24.68 -10.30 -36.13
N GLN A 161 23.59 -9.75 -35.58
CA GLN A 161 23.21 -8.35 -35.75
C GLN A 161 23.27 -7.67 -34.40
N ILE A 162 23.95 -6.54 -34.26
CA ILE A 162 24.01 -5.76 -33.05
C ILE A 162 23.51 -4.35 -33.36
N THR A 163 22.28 -4.06 -32.88
CA THR A 163 21.75 -2.71 -33.01
C THR A 163 22.18 -1.83 -31.83
N TYR A 164 22.42 -0.57 -32.12
CA TYR A 164 22.98 0.41 -31.18
C TYR A 164 21.95 1.46 -30.68
N SER A 165 20.72 1.45 -31.24
CA SER A 165 19.72 2.47 -30.91
C SER A 165 18.27 1.96 -30.93
N ALA A 166 18.00 0.78 -31.51
CA ALA A 166 16.63 0.21 -31.55
C ALA A 166 16.19 -0.34 -30.17
N ILE A 167 15.18 0.26 -29.58
CA ILE A 167 14.74 -0.01 -28.19
C ILE A 167 13.43 -0.80 -28.09
N SER A 168 12.73 -1.11 -29.21
CA SER A 168 11.46 -1.86 -29.15
C SER A 168 11.62 -3.20 -28.46
N ASP A 169 10.62 -3.56 -27.64
CA ASP A 169 10.63 -4.82 -26.89
C ASP A 169 10.39 -6.04 -27.75
N ASP A 170 9.70 -5.87 -28.89
CA ASP A 170 9.47 -6.94 -29.87
C ASP A 170 10.78 -7.56 -30.35
N LEU A 171 11.86 -6.76 -30.38
CA LEU A 171 13.20 -7.19 -30.73
C LEU A 171 13.85 -8.15 -29.72
N ARG A 172 13.27 -8.30 -28.53
CA ARG A 172 13.71 -9.25 -27.51
C ARG A 172 13.24 -10.68 -27.74
N ASP A 173 12.31 -10.88 -28.66
CA ASP A 173 11.80 -12.21 -28.96
C ASP A 173 12.86 -13.03 -29.76
N LYS A 174 13.58 -13.88 -29.03
CA LYS A 174 14.62 -14.74 -29.58
C LYS A 174 14.11 -15.95 -30.40
N GLN A 175 12.79 -16.18 -30.35
CA GLN A 175 12.19 -17.16 -31.27
C GLN A 175 12.12 -16.58 -32.71
N HIS A 176 11.81 -15.29 -32.83
CA HIS A 176 11.76 -14.61 -34.13
C HIS A 176 13.11 -14.01 -34.52
N PHE A 177 13.91 -13.52 -33.55
CA PHE A 177 15.18 -12.81 -33.80
C PHE A 177 16.35 -13.46 -33.04
N PRO A 178 16.71 -14.73 -33.33
CA PRO A 178 17.76 -15.43 -32.58
C PRO A 178 19.15 -14.81 -32.71
N ALA A 179 19.43 -14.11 -33.81
CA ALA A 179 20.73 -13.53 -34.15
C ALA A 179 20.86 -12.04 -33.77
N LEU A 180 19.78 -11.42 -33.21
CA LEU A 180 19.76 -10.01 -32.84
C LEU A 180 20.20 -9.78 -31.41
N LEU A 181 21.14 -8.87 -31.22
CA LEU A 181 21.58 -8.37 -29.90
C LEU A 181 21.54 -6.85 -29.92
N ARG A 182 21.60 -6.23 -28.71
CA ARG A 182 21.50 -4.79 -28.54
C ARG A 182 22.55 -4.26 -27.56
N THR A 183 23.25 -3.20 -27.97
CA THR A 183 24.15 -2.45 -27.08
C THR A 183 23.47 -1.21 -26.47
N VAL A 184 22.17 -1.01 -26.74
CA VAL A 184 21.33 0.00 -26.12
C VAL A 184 20.48 -0.63 -25.02
N ALA A 185 20.24 0.11 -23.93
CA ALA A 185 19.33 -0.32 -22.89
C ALA A 185 17.89 -0.39 -23.42
N GLY A 186 17.14 -1.40 -23.00
CA GLY A 186 15.73 -1.52 -23.38
C GLY A 186 14.85 -0.40 -22.81
N ALA A 187 13.70 -0.19 -23.44
CA ALA A 187 12.72 0.84 -23.05
C ALA A 187 12.24 0.70 -21.60
N ASP A 188 12.20 -0.53 -21.06
CA ASP A 188 11.85 -0.81 -19.68
C ASP A 188 12.76 -0.10 -18.66
N HIS A 189 14.07 -0.10 -18.88
CA HIS A 189 15.03 0.59 -18.01
C HIS A 189 14.85 2.10 -18.05
N GLN A 190 14.54 2.65 -19.23
CA GLN A 190 14.23 4.06 -19.37
C GLN A 190 12.98 4.45 -18.57
N ILE A 191 11.92 3.66 -18.71
CA ILE A 191 10.65 3.93 -18.03
C ILE A 191 10.77 3.66 -16.54
N GLU A 192 11.50 2.62 -16.11
CA GLU A 192 11.82 2.43 -14.69
C GLU A 192 12.55 3.65 -14.10
N ALA A 193 13.50 4.22 -14.83
CA ALA A 193 14.19 5.45 -14.41
C ALA A 193 13.21 6.63 -14.28
N MET A 194 12.27 6.79 -15.24
CA MET A 194 11.21 7.80 -15.18
C MET A 194 10.29 7.58 -13.97
N VAL A 195 9.85 6.35 -13.72
CA VAL A 195 9.01 6.00 -12.56
C VAL A 195 9.74 6.31 -11.26
N GLN A 196 11.01 5.95 -11.12
CA GLN A 196 11.81 6.30 -9.94
C GLN A 196 11.97 7.81 -9.76
N LEU A 197 12.09 8.57 -10.84
CA LEU A 197 12.11 10.02 -10.80
C LEU A 197 10.78 10.61 -10.32
N LEU A 198 9.66 10.11 -10.82
CA LEU A 198 8.31 10.51 -10.39
C LEU A 198 8.07 10.23 -8.91
N LEU A 199 8.44 9.03 -8.45
CA LEU A 199 8.31 8.63 -7.04
C LEU A 199 9.22 9.46 -6.13
N HIS A 200 10.45 9.79 -6.57
CA HIS A 200 11.38 10.60 -5.79
C HIS A 200 10.82 12.00 -5.45
N PHE A 201 10.12 12.61 -6.40
CA PHE A 201 9.53 13.95 -6.24
C PHE A 201 8.06 13.89 -5.78
N ASN A 202 7.51 12.71 -5.47
CA ASN A 202 6.10 12.50 -5.14
C ASN A 202 5.13 13.04 -6.21
N TRP A 203 5.49 12.93 -7.48
CA TRP A 203 4.63 13.29 -8.59
C TRP A 203 3.70 12.12 -8.94
N ASN A 204 2.57 12.07 -8.29
CA ASN A 204 1.60 10.98 -8.46
C ASN A 204 0.48 11.28 -9.48
N TRP A 205 0.49 12.46 -10.07
CA TRP A 205 -0.53 12.89 -11.04
C TRP A 205 0.14 13.44 -12.29
N ILE A 206 0.18 12.65 -13.36
CA ILE A 206 0.96 12.95 -14.56
C ILE A 206 0.08 12.97 -15.82
N ILE A 207 0.54 13.67 -16.83
CA ILE A 207 -0.02 13.65 -18.17
C ILE A 207 0.92 12.90 -19.08
N VAL A 208 0.39 12.08 -19.98
CA VAL A 208 1.17 11.32 -20.94
C VAL A 208 0.80 11.79 -22.35
N LEU A 209 1.79 12.26 -23.11
CA LEU A 209 1.63 12.60 -24.52
C LEU A 209 2.44 11.64 -25.38
N VAL A 210 1.83 11.06 -26.38
CA VAL A 210 2.43 10.01 -27.21
C VAL A 210 2.30 10.33 -28.68
N SER A 211 3.27 9.87 -29.48
CA SER A 211 3.09 9.81 -30.92
C SER A 211 2.12 8.70 -31.33
N SER A 212 1.55 8.78 -32.52
CA SER A 212 0.60 7.78 -33.05
C SER A 212 1.27 6.49 -33.53
N ASP A 213 2.59 6.45 -33.58
CA ASP A 213 3.39 5.29 -33.96
C ASP A 213 3.50 4.20 -32.90
N ASP A 214 4.14 3.09 -33.23
CA ASP A 214 4.33 1.97 -32.29
C ASP A 214 5.20 2.37 -31.10
N TYR A 215 6.19 3.26 -31.31
CA TYR A 215 7.05 3.76 -30.25
C TYR A 215 6.26 4.46 -29.14
N GLY A 216 5.39 5.41 -29.51
CA GLY A 216 4.55 6.15 -28.53
C GLY A 216 3.58 5.24 -27.82
N ARG A 217 2.89 4.35 -28.54
CA ARG A 217 1.92 3.41 -27.95
C ARG A 217 2.58 2.42 -27.00
N TYR A 218 3.69 1.82 -27.40
CA TYR A 218 4.40 0.83 -26.59
C TYR A 218 4.91 1.44 -25.27
N ASN A 219 5.60 2.58 -25.34
CA ASN A 219 6.16 3.21 -24.15
C ASN A 219 5.09 3.67 -23.17
N SER A 220 3.94 4.15 -23.66
CA SER A 220 2.84 4.52 -22.77
C SER A 220 2.22 3.33 -22.06
N GLN A 221 2.03 2.21 -22.75
CA GLN A 221 1.54 0.97 -22.14
C GLN A 221 2.53 0.39 -21.12
N LEU A 222 3.81 0.50 -21.41
CA LEU A 222 4.87 0.07 -20.52
C LEU A 222 4.94 0.94 -19.27
N LEU A 223 4.77 2.26 -19.41
CA LEU A 223 4.66 3.19 -18.29
C LEU A 223 3.45 2.84 -17.40
N ASP A 224 2.30 2.57 -17.99
CA ASP A 224 1.10 2.19 -17.25
C ASP A 224 1.28 0.88 -16.47
N ARG A 225 2.01 -0.10 -17.05
CA ARG A 225 2.35 -1.35 -16.37
C ARG A 225 3.36 -1.20 -15.24
N LEU A 226 4.38 -0.34 -15.42
CA LEU A 226 5.45 -0.12 -14.45
C LEU A 226 5.11 0.95 -13.41
N ALA A 227 4.18 1.85 -13.72
CA ALA A 227 3.62 2.78 -12.76
C ALA A 227 2.92 1.97 -11.66
N THR A 228 3.38 2.15 -10.43
CA THR A 228 2.75 1.54 -9.26
C THR A 228 1.38 2.19 -9.01
N ARG A 229 0.60 1.64 -8.05
CA ARG A 229 -0.67 2.27 -7.63
C ARG A 229 -0.53 3.71 -7.14
N ASP A 230 0.71 4.15 -6.95
CA ASP A 230 1.04 5.49 -6.43
C ASP A 230 1.18 6.55 -7.53
N ILE A 231 1.19 6.15 -8.82
CA ILE A 231 1.27 7.06 -9.97
C ILE A 231 0.04 6.86 -10.85
N CYS A 232 -0.71 7.92 -11.07
CA CYS A 232 -1.91 7.92 -11.90
C CYS A 232 -1.76 8.86 -13.09
N ILE A 233 -2.29 8.44 -14.23
CA ILE A 233 -2.30 9.22 -15.46
C ILE A 233 -3.60 10.05 -15.49
N ALA A 234 -3.46 11.37 -15.42
CA ALA A 234 -4.58 12.31 -15.49
C ALA A 234 -5.35 12.16 -16.80
N PHE A 235 -4.62 12.16 -17.89
CA PHE A 235 -5.10 11.80 -19.22
C PHE A 235 -3.91 11.50 -20.14
N GLN A 236 -4.21 10.76 -21.20
CA GLN A 236 -3.28 10.48 -22.28
C GLN A 236 -3.84 11.05 -23.58
N GLU A 237 -2.97 11.73 -24.36
CA GLU A 237 -3.33 12.27 -25.66
C GLU A 237 -2.29 11.89 -26.72
N THR A 238 -2.79 11.68 -27.93
CA THR A 238 -1.93 11.34 -29.08
C THR A 238 -1.65 12.59 -29.90
N LEU A 239 -0.37 12.88 -30.08
CA LEU A 239 0.11 13.97 -30.93
C LEU A 239 -0.10 13.62 -32.40
N PRO A 240 -0.58 14.57 -33.23
CA PRO A 240 -0.73 14.34 -34.65
C PRO A 240 0.64 14.19 -35.36
N MET A 241 0.72 13.28 -36.29
CA MET A 241 1.90 13.14 -37.14
C MET A 241 1.95 14.29 -38.15
N PRO A 242 3.10 14.98 -38.32
CA PRO A 242 3.24 16.01 -39.32
C PRO A 242 3.08 15.44 -40.73
N GLN A 243 2.39 16.16 -41.59
CA GLN A 243 2.29 15.78 -42.99
C GLN A 243 3.63 15.99 -43.70
N PRO A 244 3.93 15.21 -44.75
CA PRO A 244 5.21 15.27 -45.45
C PRO A 244 5.57 16.63 -46.04
N ASP A 245 4.57 17.45 -46.35
CA ASP A 245 4.73 18.78 -46.98
C ASP A 245 5.16 19.89 -46.01
N GLN A 246 5.46 19.57 -44.75
CA GLN A 246 5.83 20.52 -43.68
C GLN A 246 4.85 21.68 -43.41
N VAL A 247 3.75 21.72 -44.07
CA VAL A 247 2.69 22.71 -43.82
C VAL A 247 1.75 22.13 -42.76
N VAL A 248 1.78 22.74 -41.58
CA VAL A 248 0.86 22.34 -40.52
C VAL A 248 -0.59 22.53 -41.01
N THR A 249 -1.30 21.45 -41.16
CA THR A 249 -2.69 21.47 -41.61
C THR A 249 -3.58 22.14 -40.55
N GLU A 250 -4.68 22.74 -41.01
CA GLU A 250 -5.64 23.37 -40.08
C GLU A 250 -6.16 22.35 -39.04
N TRP A 251 -6.40 21.11 -39.45
CA TRP A 251 -6.79 20.01 -38.53
C TRP A 251 -5.71 19.72 -37.48
N GLU A 252 -4.47 19.64 -37.91
CA GLU A 252 -3.33 19.39 -37.00
C GLU A 252 -3.20 20.54 -35.99
N ARG A 253 -3.31 21.81 -36.47
CA ARG A 253 -3.28 22.97 -35.60
C ARG A 253 -4.40 22.96 -34.57
N GLN A 254 -5.65 22.70 -34.98
CA GLN A 254 -6.81 22.61 -34.07
C GLN A 254 -6.63 21.47 -33.06
N ARG A 255 -6.05 20.33 -33.48
CA ARG A 255 -5.79 19.22 -32.60
C ARG A 255 -4.74 19.58 -31.54
N LEU A 256 -3.63 20.18 -31.93
CA LEU A 256 -2.58 20.65 -31.01
C LEU A 256 -3.13 21.73 -30.05
N GLU A 257 -3.92 22.65 -30.55
CA GLU A 257 -4.59 23.68 -29.75
C GLU A 257 -5.49 23.06 -28.67
N ALA A 258 -6.28 22.06 -29.04
CA ALA A 258 -7.13 21.34 -28.10
C ALA A 258 -6.33 20.60 -27.02
N ILE A 259 -5.18 19.98 -27.39
CA ILE A 259 -4.30 19.29 -26.45
C ILE A 259 -3.70 20.29 -25.45
N VAL A 260 -3.18 21.42 -25.91
CA VAL A 260 -2.61 22.44 -25.02
C VAL A 260 -3.71 23.07 -24.14
N GLY A 261 -4.92 23.26 -24.65
CA GLY A 261 -6.08 23.67 -23.84
C GLY A 261 -6.42 22.70 -22.70
N LYS A 262 -6.32 21.38 -22.94
CA LYS A 262 -6.47 20.38 -21.88
C LYS A 262 -5.35 20.44 -20.86
N LEU A 263 -4.09 20.66 -21.29
CA LEU A 263 -2.96 20.86 -20.38
C LEU A 263 -3.20 22.04 -19.43
N GLN A 264 -3.74 23.15 -19.94
CA GLN A 264 -4.05 24.35 -19.13
C GLN A 264 -5.12 24.08 -18.08
N GLN A 265 -6.14 23.29 -18.43
CA GLN A 265 -7.25 22.94 -17.53
C GLN A 265 -6.87 21.90 -16.48
N SER A 266 -5.84 21.11 -16.71
CA SER A 266 -5.39 20.05 -15.80
C SER A 266 -4.72 20.62 -14.56
N SER A 267 -4.90 19.95 -13.42
CA SER A 267 -4.12 20.16 -12.19
C SER A 267 -2.74 19.50 -12.24
N ALA A 268 -2.53 18.52 -13.12
CA ALA A 268 -1.23 17.89 -13.31
C ALA A 268 -0.23 18.88 -13.94
N ARG A 269 1.01 18.87 -13.44
CA ARG A 269 2.09 19.73 -13.89
C ARG A 269 3.26 18.98 -14.48
N VAL A 270 3.27 17.66 -14.37
CA VAL A 270 4.29 16.80 -14.95
C VAL A 270 3.75 16.15 -16.20
N VAL A 271 4.46 16.34 -17.32
CA VAL A 271 4.09 15.84 -18.65
C VAL A 271 5.19 14.93 -19.14
N VAL A 272 4.87 13.65 -19.33
CA VAL A 272 5.77 12.66 -19.92
C VAL A 272 5.48 12.55 -21.42
N LEU A 273 6.51 12.70 -22.25
CA LEU A 273 6.37 12.67 -23.72
C LEU A 273 7.15 11.53 -24.35
N PHE A 274 6.42 10.65 -25.03
CA PHE A 274 6.96 9.58 -25.87
C PHE A 274 6.68 9.90 -27.33
N SER A 275 7.59 10.61 -27.95
CA SER A 275 7.43 11.06 -29.34
C SER A 275 8.79 11.29 -29.98
N PRO A 276 8.95 11.06 -31.29
CA PRO A 276 10.11 11.54 -32.04
C PRO A 276 10.19 13.08 -32.00
N ASP A 277 11.40 13.61 -32.15
CA ASP A 277 11.75 15.02 -32.14
C ASP A 277 10.92 15.85 -33.16
N LEU A 278 10.77 15.34 -34.37
CA LEU A 278 10.07 16.01 -35.47
C LEU A 278 8.61 16.42 -35.12
N ILE A 279 7.88 15.58 -34.38
CA ILE A 279 6.50 15.86 -33.96
C ILE A 279 6.47 16.97 -32.90
N LEU A 280 7.46 17.00 -32.05
CA LEU A 280 7.51 17.91 -30.92
C LEU A 280 7.79 19.36 -31.33
N HIS A 281 8.46 19.62 -32.45
CA HIS A 281 8.66 20.98 -32.94
C HIS A 281 7.36 21.75 -33.15
N ASN A 282 6.35 21.13 -33.77
CA ASN A 282 5.04 21.75 -33.96
C ASN A 282 4.27 21.89 -32.66
N PHE A 283 4.35 20.87 -31.81
CA PHE A 283 3.70 20.88 -30.51
C PHE A 283 4.24 22.01 -29.61
N PHE A 284 5.55 22.13 -29.44
CA PHE A 284 6.13 23.18 -28.60
C PHE A 284 5.94 24.60 -29.14
N ARG A 285 5.87 24.77 -30.47
CA ARG A 285 5.45 26.07 -31.05
C ARG A 285 4.04 26.45 -30.59
N GLU A 286 3.14 25.47 -30.56
CA GLU A 286 1.76 25.72 -30.08
C GLU A 286 1.73 25.99 -28.57
N VAL A 287 2.52 25.27 -27.77
CA VAL A 287 2.70 25.52 -26.33
C VAL A 287 3.14 26.95 -26.06
N LEU A 288 4.12 27.46 -26.85
CA LEU A 288 4.59 28.83 -26.77
C LEU A 288 3.50 29.83 -27.18
N ARG A 289 2.78 29.55 -28.28
CA ARG A 289 1.70 30.40 -28.77
C ARG A 289 0.61 30.62 -27.73
N GLN A 290 0.27 29.59 -26.96
CA GLN A 290 -0.75 29.65 -25.92
C GLN A 290 -0.22 30.10 -24.55
N ASN A 291 1.07 30.44 -24.43
CA ASN A 291 1.72 30.85 -23.20
C ASN A 291 1.50 29.88 -22.03
N PHE A 292 1.56 28.58 -22.29
CA PHE A 292 1.48 27.57 -21.25
C PHE A 292 2.78 27.53 -20.44
N THR A 293 2.69 27.64 -19.11
CA THR A 293 3.86 27.74 -18.22
C THR A 293 3.74 26.85 -16.99
N GLY A 294 4.88 26.61 -16.33
CA GLY A 294 4.90 25.90 -15.02
C GLY A 294 4.81 24.37 -15.10
N ALA A 295 5.13 23.79 -16.26
CA ALA A 295 5.20 22.34 -16.40
C ALA A 295 6.60 21.79 -16.09
N VAL A 296 6.65 20.51 -15.76
CA VAL A 296 7.87 19.69 -15.83
C VAL A 296 7.70 18.74 -17.01
N TRP A 297 8.54 18.92 -18.03
CA TRP A 297 8.56 18.11 -19.22
C TRP A 297 9.53 16.96 -19.02
N ILE A 298 9.08 15.72 -19.08
CA ILE A 298 9.94 14.53 -19.00
C ILE A 298 10.12 13.99 -20.39
N ALA A 299 11.35 14.14 -20.89
CA ALA A 299 11.76 13.72 -22.22
C ALA A 299 12.18 12.25 -22.23
N SER A 300 11.69 11.51 -23.21
CA SER A 300 12.23 10.20 -23.58
C SER A 300 13.55 10.34 -24.37
N GLU A 301 14.32 9.27 -24.45
CA GLU A 301 15.63 9.27 -25.13
C GLU A 301 15.59 9.85 -26.53
N SER A 302 14.50 9.63 -27.27
CA SER A 302 14.33 10.09 -28.66
C SER A 302 14.47 11.59 -28.86
N TRP A 303 14.22 12.40 -27.81
CA TRP A 303 14.33 13.87 -27.91
C TRP A 303 14.98 14.53 -26.70
N ALA A 304 15.42 13.74 -25.71
CA ALA A 304 16.03 14.26 -24.47
C ALA A 304 17.21 15.19 -24.71
N ILE A 305 17.92 15.00 -25.83
CA ILE A 305 19.11 15.75 -26.23
C ILE A 305 18.94 16.45 -27.58
N ASP A 306 17.69 16.81 -27.94
CA ASP A 306 17.45 17.48 -29.22
C ASP A 306 18.01 18.92 -29.24
N PRO A 307 19.01 19.19 -30.07
CA PRO A 307 19.60 20.53 -30.13
C PRO A 307 18.69 21.56 -30.83
N VAL A 308 17.78 21.12 -31.72
CA VAL A 308 16.87 22.02 -32.44
C VAL A 308 15.82 22.58 -31.54
N LEU A 309 15.21 21.73 -30.69
CA LEU A 309 14.27 22.17 -29.65
C LEU A 309 14.99 23.01 -28.58
N HIS A 310 16.19 22.59 -28.17
CA HIS A 310 16.96 23.34 -27.17
C HIS A 310 17.31 24.77 -27.65
N ASN A 311 17.55 24.97 -28.93
CA ASN A 311 17.83 26.30 -29.49
C ASN A 311 16.61 27.25 -29.45
N LEU A 312 15.41 26.74 -29.19
CA LEU A 312 14.25 27.58 -28.94
C LEU A 312 14.27 28.06 -27.47
N THR A 313 15.07 29.09 -27.22
CA THR A 313 15.30 29.62 -25.84
C THR A 313 14.03 30.05 -25.11
N GLU A 314 12.97 30.35 -25.86
CA GLU A 314 11.64 30.70 -25.33
C GLU A 314 10.99 29.53 -24.57
N LEU A 315 11.38 28.28 -24.86
CA LEU A 315 10.88 27.08 -24.15
C LEU A 315 11.20 27.11 -22.65
N ARG A 316 12.22 27.83 -22.24
CA ARG A 316 12.56 28.06 -20.82
C ARG A 316 11.35 28.59 -20.03
N GLN A 317 10.48 29.38 -20.67
CA GLN A 317 9.28 29.97 -20.02
C GLN A 317 8.20 28.92 -19.76
N THR A 318 8.17 27.82 -20.50
CA THR A 318 7.13 26.81 -20.39
C THR A 318 7.33 25.92 -19.14
N GLY A 319 8.58 25.79 -18.65
CA GLY A 319 8.87 25.02 -17.46
C GLY A 319 10.24 24.39 -17.42
N THR A 320 10.38 23.35 -16.64
CA THR A 320 11.63 22.60 -16.46
C THR A 320 11.65 21.37 -17.37
N PHE A 321 12.74 21.18 -18.10
CA PHE A 321 12.95 20.03 -18.99
C PHE A 321 13.90 19.03 -18.32
N LEU A 322 13.43 17.81 -18.14
CA LEU A 322 14.20 16.69 -17.61
C LEU A 322 14.19 15.59 -18.67
N GLY A 323 15.35 15.14 -19.10
CA GLY A 323 15.46 14.05 -20.08
C GLY A 323 16.01 12.79 -19.42
N VAL A 324 15.48 11.63 -19.79
CA VAL A 324 16.03 10.33 -19.41
C VAL A 324 16.68 9.70 -20.63
N THR A 325 17.98 9.48 -20.55
CA THR A 325 18.81 9.02 -21.67
C THR A 325 19.91 8.07 -21.20
N THR A 326 20.56 7.38 -22.11
CA THR A 326 21.73 6.55 -21.78
C THR A 326 22.88 7.40 -21.25
N GLN A 327 23.68 6.84 -20.36
CA GLN A 327 24.82 7.52 -19.76
C GLN A 327 25.85 7.89 -20.84
N SER A 328 26.36 9.11 -20.80
CA SER A 328 27.45 9.55 -21.70
C SER A 328 28.75 8.91 -21.26
N VAL A 329 29.43 8.25 -22.22
CA VAL A 329 30.74 7.65 -22.00
C VAL A 329 31.71 8.26 -23.03
N PRO A 330 32.58 9.17 -22.61
CA PRO A 330 33.53 9.77 -23.53
C PRO A 330 34.56 8.73 -24.02
N ILE A 331 34.77 8.67 -25.33
CA ILE A 331 35.73 7.77 -25.98
C ILE A 331 37.03 8.55 -26.20
N PRO A 332 38.15 8.19 -25.54
CA PRO A 332 39.42 8.89 -25.71
C PRO A 332 39.91 8.86 -27.13
N GLY A 333 40.33 10.00 -27.69
CA GLY A 333 40.86 10.13 -29.05
C GLY A 333 39.82 10.17 -30.19
N PHE A 334 38.55 9.85 -29.90
CA PHE A 334 37.49 9.84 -30.94
C PHE A 334 37.20 11.23 -31.49
N SER A 335 37.16 12.27 -30.67
CA SER A 335 36.90 13.62 -31.12
C SER A 335 38.00 14.12 -32.08
N GLU A 336 39.29 13.80 -31.78
CA GLU A 336 40.42 14.15 -32.65
C GLU A 336 40.40 13.33 -33.94
N PHE A 337 40.05 12.04 -33.88
CA PHE A 337 39.88 11.20 -35.04
C PHE A 337 38.82 11.77 -35.99
N ARG A 338 37.67 12.14 -35.45
CA ARG A 338 36.55 12.72 -36.18
C ARG A 338 36.95 14.02 -36.89
N ILE A 339 37.63 14.93 -36.21
CA ILE A 339 38.08 16.19 -36.77
C ILE A 339 39.08 15.95 -37.92
N ARG A 340 40.02 15.00 -37.79
CA ARG A 340 41.03 14.69 -38.83
C ARG A 340 40.40 14.06 -40.07
N ARG A 341 39.34 13.28 -39.91
CA ARG A 341 38.67 12.55 -40.99
C ARG A 341 37.53 13.32 -41.65
N THR A 342 37.10 14.43 -41.07
CA THR A 342 36.07 15.29 -41.66
C THR A 342 36.76 16.10 -42.79
N PRO A 343 36.37 15.94 -44.05
CA PRO A 343 37.06 16.60 -45.17
C PRO A 343 36.80 18.10 -45.11
N VAL A 344 37.83 18.86 -44.91
CA VAL A 344 37.84 20.34 -45.08
C VAL A 344 37.89 20.62 -46.56
N ARG A 345 36.76 20.63 -47.24
CA ARG A 345 36.68 21.19 -48.60
C ARG A 345 36.47 22.69 -48.54
N LEU A 346 37.51 23.43 -49.01
CA LEU A 346 37.31 24.83 -49.39
C LEU A 346 36.34 24.86 -50.60
N PRO A 347 35.45 25.81 -50.68
CA PRO A 347 34.50 25.89 -51.80
C PRO A 347 35.26 26.15 -53.09
N GLU A 348 35.34 25.18 -53.95
CA GLU A 348 35.72 25.37 -55.33
C GLU A 348 34.55 25.94 -56.14
N PRO A 349 34.72 27.06 -56.81
CA PRO A 349 33.60 27.83 -57.34
C PRO A 349 33.03 27.32 -58.68
N ASN A 350 33.38 26.14 -59.16
CA ASN A 350 32.88 25.64 -60.46
C ASN A 350 32.80 24.10 -60.49
N ARG A 351 31.83 23.49 -59.78
CA ARG A 351 31.36 22.15 -60.19
C ARG A 351 29.86 22.21 -60.48
N THR A 352 29.53 22.09 -61.81
CA THR A 352 28.15 21.70 -62.17
C THR A 352 27.71 20.47 -61.37
N SER A 353 26.58 20.55 -60.76
CA SER A 353 25.96 19.51 -59.92
C SER A 353 25.91 18.20 -60.74
N LEU A 354 26.90 17.32 -60.58
CA LEU A 354 26.65 15.89 -60.78
C LEU A 354 25.63 15.45 -59.82
N GLU A 355 24.53 14.92 -60.31
CA GLU A 355 23.50 14.24 -59.50
C GLU A 355 24.16 13.05 -58.75
N ALA A 356 24.66 13.29 -57.61
CA ALA A 356 25.23 12.26 -56.77
C ALA A 356 24.09 11.28 -56.38
N THR A 357 24.14 10.10 -56.94
CA THR A 357 23.29 8.99 -56.50
C THR A 357 23.89 8.43 -55.22
N CYS A 358 23.24 8.66 -54.14
CA CYS A 358 23.64 8.16 -52.83
C CYS A 358 23.25 6.68 -52.72
N ASN A 359 23.90 5.81 -53.37
CA ASN A 359 23.79 4.40 -53.15
C ASN A 359 25.11 3.71 -53.45
N GLN A 360 25.91 3.50 -52.43
CA GLN A 360 26.98 2.52 -52.33
C GLN A 360 28.31 2.77 -53.08
N GLU A 361 28.44 3.74 -53.93
CA GLU A 361 29.69 4.00 -54.58
C GLU A 361 30.35 5.32 -54.19
N CYS A 362 29.99 5.90 -53.02
CA CYS A 362 30.19 7.33 -52.88
C CYS A 362 30.99 7.78 -51.67
N ASP A 363 32.23 7.93 -51.76
CA ASP A 363 32.95 9.03 -51.08
C ASP A 363 32.44 10.45 -51.51
N THR A 364 31.62 10.54 -52.55
CA THR A 364 31.05 11.79 -53.10
C THR A 364 29.67 12.13 -52.52
N CYS A 365 29.05 11.27 -51.75
CA CYS A 365 27.79 11.59 -50.98
C CYS A 365 28.02 12.62 -49.88
N GLN A 366 29.20 13.08 -49.64
CA GLN A 366 29.54 14.15 -48.72
C GLN A 366 29.25 15.52 -49.34
N ASP A 367 27.98 15.82 -49.59
CA ASP A 367 27.58 17.21 -49.83
C ASP A 367 27.59 17.97 -48.51
N THR A 368 28.76 18.39 -48.11
CA THR A 368 29.05 19.11 -46.84
C THR A 368 28.63 20.56 -46.91
N THR A 369 27.44 20.85 -47.40
CA THR A 369 26.83 22.19 -47.23
C THR A 369 26.20 22.41 -45.88
N ALA A 370 26.04 21.35 -45.05
CA ALA A 370 25.66 21.49 -43.66
C ALA A 370 26.81 22.13 -42.87
N SER A 371 26.49 23.18 -42.16
CA SER A 371 27.44 23.94 -41.34
C SER A 371 28.32 23.03 -40.48
N PHE A 372 29.61 22.98 -40.74
CA PHE A 372 30.62 22.16 -40.06
C PHE A 372 30.57 22.30 -38.52
N ASN A 373 30.09 23.44 -38.02
CA ASN A 373 29.96 23.69 -36.62
C ASN A 373 28.91 22.79 -35.94
N SER A 374 27.90 22.30 -36.66
CA SER A 374 26.90 21.35 -36.10
C SER A 374 27.42 19.91 -36.01
N ILE A 375 28.43 19.53 -36.82
CA ILE A 375 29.05 18.21 -36.77
C ILE A 375 29.92 18.05 -35.51
N LEU A 376 30.47 19.15 -35.02
CA LEU A 376 31.33 19.18 -33.85
C LEU A 376 30.56 19.27 -32.52
N THR A 377 29.23 19.42 -32.58
CA THR A 377 28.43 19.51 -31.34
C THR A 377 28.33 18.17 -30.63
N LEU A 378 28.37 18.21 -29.31
CA LEU A 378 28.45 17.08 -28.37
C LEU A 378 27.21 16.15 -28.34
N SER A 379 26.18 16.43 -29.13
CA SER A 379 24.87 15.75 -29.01
C SER A 379 24.86 14.25 -29.40
N GLY A 380 25.92 13.78 -30.12
CA GLY A 380 25.97 12.37 -30.53
C GLY A 380 26.80 11.43 -29.67
N GLU A 381 27.53 11.91 -28.68
CA GLU A 381 28.51 11.10 -27.93
C GLU A 381 27.89 9.95 -27.14
N ARG A 382 26.63 10.06 -26.71
CA ARG A 382 25.95 9.03 -25.91
C ARG A 382 25.68 7.75 -26.71
N VAL A 383 25.21 7.86 -27.94
CA VAL A 383 24.93 6.71 -28.82
C VAL A 383 26.20 6.18 -29.51
N VAL A 384 27.24 7.03 -29.65
CA VAL A 384 28.53 6.66 -30.20
C VAL A 384 29.18 5.50 -29.42
N TYR A 385 29.09 5.51 -28.11
CA TYR A 385 29.59 4.42 -27.27
C TYR A 385 28.90 3.08 -27.57
N ASN A 386 27.60 3.08 -27.90
CA ASN A 386 26.88 1.86 -28.26
C ASN A 386 27.45 1.19 -29.51
N VAL A 387 27.77 1.97 -30.53
CA VAL A 387 28.42 1.45 -31.74
C VAL A 387 29.83 0.95 -31.40
N TYR A 388 30.61 1.74 -30.67
CA TYR A 388 31.96 1.38 -30.26
C TYR A 388 31.97 0.07 -29.45
N SER A 389 31.06 -0.08 -28.48
CA SER A 389 30.93 -1.31 -27.68
C SER A 389 30.44 -2.51 -28.51
N ALA A 390 29.58 -2.29 -29.52
CA ALA A 390 29.14 -3.34 -30.43
C ALA A 390 30.29 -3.94 -31.23
N VAL A 391 31.17 -3.08 -31.79
CA VAL A 391 32.38 -3.53 -32.52
C VAL A 391 33.32 -4.29 -31.58
N TYR A 392 33.56 -3.79 -30.38
CA TYR A 392 34.37 -4.47 -29.37
C TYR A 392 33.78 -5.81 -28.93
N ALA A 393 32.44 -5.93 -28.83
CA ALA A 393 31.79 -7.19 -28.50
C ALA A 393 32.04 -8.26 -29.55
N VAL A 394 31.98 -7.88 -30.84
CA VAL A 394 32.33 -8.78 -31.95
C VAL A 394 33.82 -9.13 -31.94
N ALA A 395 34.71 -8.17 -31.68
CA ALA A 395 36.15 -8.40 -31.62
C ALA A 395 36.55 -9.35 -30.47
N HIS A 396 35.97 -9.18 -29.28
CA HIS A 396 36.20 -10.08 -28.13
C HIS A 396 35.67 -11.48 -28.40
N ALA A 397 34.51 -11.62 -29.02
CA ALA A 397 33.95 -12.90 -29.41
C ALA A 397 34.81 -13.60 -30.44
N LEU A 398 35.29 -12.86 -31.46
CA LEU A 398 36.19 -13.37 -32.49
C LEU A 398 37.56 -13.78 -31.90
N HIS A 399 38.08 -12.97 -30.95
CA HIS A 399 39.30 -13.29 -30.22
C HIS A 399 39.18 -14.62 -29.45
N SER A 400 38.06 -14.82 -28.77
CA SER A 400 37.76 -16.09 -28.09
C SER A 400 37.62 -17.26 -29.04
N LEU A 401 36.90 -17.07 -30.16
CA LEU A 401 36.64 -18.10 -31.16
C LEU A 401 37.91 -18.56 -31.86
N LEU A 402 38.82 -17.63 -32.21
CA LEU A 402 40.08 -17.92 -32.86
C LEU A 402 41.18 -18.41 -31.89
N GLY A 403 40.88 -18.56 -30.60
CA GLY A 403 41.83 -19.02 -29.61
C GLY A 403 43.09 -18.16 -29.49
N CYS A 404 42.95 -16.86 -29.65
CA CYS A 404 44.04 -15.91 -29.66
C CYS A 404 44.80 -15.88 -28.33
N THR A 405 46.14 -16.04 -28.37
CA THR A 405 47.04 -15.87 -27.21
C THR A 405 48.17 -14.89 -27.64
N GLN A 406 49.26 -15.39 -28.24
CA GLN A 406 50.29 -14.55 -28.88
C GLN A 406 49.99 -14.29 -30.36
N ALA A 407 49.27 -15.18 -31.00
CA ALA A 407 48.75 -15.06 -32.35
C ALA A 407 47.39 -15.75 -32.43
N CYS A 408 46.57 -15.36 -33.38
CA CYS A 408 45.26 -15.98 -33.63
C CYS A 408 45.39 -17.01 -34.77
N SER A 409 44.56 -18.07 -34.70
CA SER A 409 44.36 -18.99 -35.85
C SER A 409 43.50 -18.25 -36.89
N LYS A 410 44.00 -18.27 -38.17
CA LYS A 410 43.21 -17.74 -39.28
C LYS A 410 42.38 -18.87 -39.92
N GLU A 411 41.27 -19.18 -39.31
CA GLU A 411 40.33 -20.24 -39.74
C GLU A 411 39.05 -19.63 -40.31
N VAL A 412 38.34 -20.43 -41.12
CA VAL A 412 37.03 -20.04 -41.60
C VAL A 412 36.06 -19.97 -40.44
N VAL A 413 35.46 -18.83 -40.22
CA VAL A 413 34.49 -18.56 -39.17
C VAL A 413 33.09 -18.56 -39.73
N TYR A 414 32.21 -19.36 -39.13
CA TYR A 414 30.80 -19.38 -39.50
C TYR A 414 29.99 -18.43 -38.61
N PRO A 415 28.95 -17.76 -39.14
CA PRO A 415 28.16 -16.77 -38.39
C PRO A 415 27.60 -17.30 -37.09
N TRP A 416 27.04 -18.49 -37.08
CA TRP A 416 26.44 -19.09 -35.85
C TRP A 416 27.51 -19.40 -34.78
N GLN A 417 28.76 -19.69 -35.15
CA GLN A 417 29.84 -19.88 -34.17
C GLN A 417 30.18 -18.56 -33.50
N LEU A 418 30.30 -17.51 -34.28
CA LEU A 418 30.56 -16.16 -33.77
C LEU A 418 29.40 -15.69 -32.91
N LEU A 419 28.15 -15.91 -33.34
CA LEU A 419 26.95 -15.58 -32.53
C LEU A 419 26.99 -16.25 -31.16
N LYS A 420 27.35 -17.55 -31.12
CA LYS A 420 27.47 -18.28 -29.84
C LYS A 420 28.52 -17.69 -28.90
N GLU A 421 29.64 -17.20 -29.44
CA GLU A 421 30.69 -16.57 -28.64
C GLU A 421 30.29 -15.14 -28.22
N ILE A 422 29.55 -14.37 -29.03
CA ILE A 422 29.04 -13.05 -28.68
C ILE A 422 28.12 -13.15 -27.46
N TRP A 423 27.28 -14.20 -27.36
CA TRP A 423 26.45 -14.42 -26.19
C TRP A 423 27.22 -14.65 -24.89
N LYS A 424 28.49 -15.01 -24.95
CA LYS A 424 29.35 -15.32 -23.79
C LYS A 424 30.25 -14.15 -23.40
N VAL A 425 30.31 -13.08 -24.22
CA VAL A 425 31.21 -11.97 -23.91
C VAL A 425 30.92 -11.34 -22.56
N ASN A 426 31.99 -11.09 -21.84
CA ASN A 426 31.94 -10.33 -20.58
C ASN A 426 33.31 -9.64 -20.40
N PHE A 427 33.33 -8.37 -20.71
CA PHE A 427 34.55 -7.55 -20.65
C PHE A 427 34.23 -6.17 -20.11
N THR A 428 35.26 -5.43 -19.70
CA THR A 428 35.13 -4.05 -19.25
C THR A 428 35.69 -3.11 -20.31
N LEU A 429 34.89 -2.17 -20.75
CA LEU A 429 35.23 -1.14 -21.76
C LEU A 429 35.00 0.24 -21.16
N LEU A 430 36.07 1.05 -21.08
CA LEU A 430 36.01 2.39 -20.49
C LEU A 430 35.33 2.48 -19.11
N GLY A 431 35.57 1.46 -18.28
CA GLY A 431 34.97 1.39 -16.93
C GLY A 431 33.57 0.77 -16.86
N HIS A 432 32.94 0.45 -17.98
CA HIS A 432 31.62 -0.18 -18.06
C HIS A 432 31.74 -1.65 -18.43
N SER A 433 30.95 -2.49 -17.77
CA SER A 433 30.88 -3.92 -18.02
C SER A 433 29.96 -4.17 -19.24
N VAL A 434 30.47 -4.80 -20.27
CA VAL A 434 29.71 -5.16 -21.46
C VAL A 434 29.48 -6.67 -21.46
N PHE A 435 28.22 -7.08 -21.32
CA PHE A 435 27.76 -8.45 -21.43
C PHE A 435 26.29 -8.42 -21.85
N PHE A 436 25.84 -9.46 -22.53
CA PHE A 436 24.45 -9.58 -22.97
C PHE A 436 23.65 -10.41 -21.95
N ASP A 437 22.45 -9.92 -21.58
CA ASP A 437 21.51 -10.66 -20.77
C ASP A 437 20.79 -11.75 -21.59
N LYS A 438 19.81 -12.44 -20.96
CA LYS A 438 19.04 -13.51 -21.64
C LYS A 438 18.21 -12.99 -22.81
N GLN A 439 17.89 -11.72 -22.84
CA GLN A 439 17.16 -11.04 -23.90
C GLN A 439 18.07 -10.46 -24.97
N GLY A 440 19.39 -10.55 -24.81
CA GLY A 440 20.37 -9.99 -25.72
C GLY A 440 20.61 -8.51 -25.59
N ASP A 441 20.32 -7.94 -24.43
CA ASP A 441 20.50 -6.53 -24.12
C ASP A 441 21.73 -6.31 -23.23
N VAL A 442 22.36 -5.15 -23.35
CA VAL A 442 23.42 -4.69 -22.44
C VAL A 442 22.82 -3.84 -21.35
N LEU A 443 23.16 -4.13 -20.09
CA LEU A 443 22.70 -3.36 -18.93
C LEU A 443 23.55 -2.09 -18.76
N MET A 444 23.14 -1.01 -19.41
CA MET A 444 23.78 0.30 -19.27
C MET A 444 23.04 1.17 -18.25
N PRO A 445 23.77 1.95 -17.41
CA PRO A 445 23.14 2.98 -16.59
C PRO A 445 22.43 4.03 -17.46
N MET A 446 21.30 4.55 -16.92
CA MET A 446 20.60 5.68 -17.52
C MET A 446 20.95 6.96 -16.76
N GLU A 447 20.96 8.08 -17.44
CA GLU A 447 21.11 9.41 -16.85
C GLU A 447 19.82 10.19 -16.92
N VAL A 448 19.55 10.94 -15.87
CA VAL A 448 18.58 12.03 -15.90
C VAL A 448 19.34 13.32 -16.14
N ILE A 449 18.99 14.03 -17.18
CA ILE A 449 19.61 15.28 -17.58
C ILE A 449 18.61 16.43 -17.44
N GLN A 450 19.12 17.62 -17.17
CA GLN A 450 18.37 18.86 -17.20
C GLN A 450 18.83 19.75 -18.34
N TRP A 451 17.89 20.35 -19.07
CA TRP A 451 18.20 21.39 -20.06
C TRP A 451 18.60 22.68 -19.37
N GLN A 452 19.75 23.22 -19.80
CA GLN A 452 20.31 24.49 -19.31
C GLN A 452 20.48 25.46 -20.49
N TRP A 453 19.89 26.63 -20.37
CA TRP A 453 19.98 27.66 -21.41
C TRP A 453 21.09 28.68 -21.16
N ASP A 454 21.63 28.74 -19.93
CA ASP A 454 22.60 29.76 -19.52
C ASP A 454 24.06 29.29 -19.68
N LEU A 455 24.29 28.01 -19.94
CA LEU A 455 25.63 27.40 -20.07
C LEU A 455 25.95 27.11 -21.54
N SER A 456 26.81 27.91 -22.12
CA SER A 456 27.23 27.79 -23.51
C SER A 456 28.03 26.51 -23.83
N GLN A 457 28.59 25.83 -22.83
CA GLN A 457 29.46 24.66 -23.02
C GLN A 457 28.79 23.31 -22.79
N ASN A 458 27.75 23.22 -22.01
CA ASN A 458 27.04 21.96 -21.79
C ASN A 458 25.52 22.21 -21.59
N PRO A 459 24.74 22.21 -22.64
CA PRO A 459 23.32 22.49 -22.61
C PRO A 459 22.51 21.39 -21.90
N PHE A 460 23.08 20.19 -21.69
CA PHE A 460 22.41 19.02 -21.11
C PHE A 460 23.17 18.54 -19.87
N GLN A 461 22.82 19.10 -18.72
CA GLN A 461 23.50 18.81 -17.47
C GLN A 461 22.97 17.49 -16.87
N SER A 462 23.87 16.55 -16.58
CA SER A 462 23.52 15.33 -15.84
C SER A 462 23.21 15.68 -14.37
N ILE A 463 22.04 15.27 -13.91
CA ILE A 463 21.56 15.54 -12.55
C ILE A 463 21.45 14.27 -11.69
N ALA A 464 21.20 13.11 -12.31
CA ALA A 464 21.08 11.84 -11.59
C ALA A 464 21.46 10.67 -12.50
N SER A 465 21.85 9.56 -11.90
CA SER A 465 22.11 8.30 -12.60
C SER A 465 21.22 7.19 -12.05
N TYR A 466 20.55 6.48 -12.95
CA TYR A 466 19.78 5.30 -12.65
C TYR A 466 20.57 4.04 -12.94
N TYR A 467 20.66 3.14 -11.97
CA TYR A 467 21.35 1.87 -12.09
C TYR A 467 20.35 0.71 -12.18
N PRO A 468 20.16 0.08 -13.37
CA PRO A 468 19.15 -0.97 -13.55
C PRO A 468 19.29 -2.17 -12.61
N LYS A 469 20.55 -2.60 -12.31
CA LYS A 469 20.81 -3.71 -11.39
C LYS A 469 20.31 -3.45 -9.97
N LEU A 470 20.36 -2.21 -9.50
CA LEU A 470 19.96 -1.80 -8.16
C LEU A 470 18.53 -1.24 -8.10
N ARG A 471 17.93 -0.96 -9.28
CA ARG A 471 16.65 -0.25 -9.41
C ARG A 471 16.59 1.03 -8.59
N GLN A 472 17.69 1.77 -8.54
CA GLN A 472 17.83 2.97 -7.72
C GLN A 472 18.35 4.15 -8.51
N LEU A 473 17.77 5.30 -8.23
CA LEU A 473 18.26 6.59 -8.68
C LEU A 473 19.28 7.10 -7.66
N LYS A 474 20.49 7.45 -8.12
CA LYS A 474 21.59 7.95 -7.27
C LYS A 474 22.08 9.31 -7.73
N ALA A 475 22.72 10.03 -6.80
CA ALA A 475 23.42 11.28 -7.04
C ALA A 475 22.54 12.36 -7.70
N ILE A 476 21.42 12.70 -7.04
CA ILE A 476 20.59 13.81 -7.51
C ILE A 476 21.28 15.11 -7.11
N HIS A 477 21.72 15.85 -8.12
CA HIS A 477 22.26 17.20 -7.95
C HIS A 477 21.14 18.23 -7.90
N ASN A 478 21.48 19.46 -7.48
CA ASN A 478 20.52 20.55 -7.43
C ASN A 478 19.91 20.82 -8.82
N ILE A 479 18.59 20.71 -8.89
CA ILE A 479 17.81 21.02 -10.09
C ILE A 479 17.41 22.50 -10.06
N SER A 480 17.57 23.18 -11.16
CA SER A 480 17.07 24.54 -11.33
C SER A 480 15.61 24.49 -11.81
N TRP A 481 14.70 24.64 -10.87
CA TRP A 481 13.27 24.68 -11.21
C TRP A 481 12.90 26.04 -11.80
N HIS A 482 12.24 26.04 -12.94
CA HIS A 482 11.77 27.27 -13.59
C HIS A 482 10.44 27.73 -12.96
N THR A 483 10.40 27.80 -11.62
CA THR A 483 9.29 28.29 -10.82
C THR A 483 9.68 29.61 -10.16
N ALA A 484 8.72 30.42 -9.73
CA ALA A 484 8.96 31.75 -9.17
C ALA A 484 9.97 31.77 -8.00
N ASN A 485 10.05 30.71 -7.19
CA ASN A 485 10.92 30.61 -6.03
C ASN A 485 11.91 29.44 -6.11
N ASN A 486 12.19 28.92 -7.30
CA ASN A 486 12.98 27.69 -7.49
C ASN A 486 12.50 26.51 -6.61
N THR A 487 11.18 26.42 -6.41
CA THR A 487 10.56 25.33 -5.64
C THR A 487 10.16 24.18 -6.53
N ILE A 488 10.20 22.96 -5.98
CA ILE A 488 9.79 21.76 -6.69
C ILE A 488 8.31 21.89 -7.09
N PRO A 489 7.97 21.75 -8.39
CA PRO A 489 6.58 21.77 -8.83
C PRO A 489 5.79 20.62 -8.22
N VAL A 490 4.58 20.92 -7.74
CA VAL A 490 3.67 19.92 -7.17
C VAL A 490 2.77 19.38 -8.27
N SER A 491 2.75 18.06 -8.45
CA SER A 491 1.86 17.37 -9.37
C SER A 491 1.20 16.19 -8.66
N MET A 492 0.15 16.51 -7.90
CA MET A 492 -0.64 15.53 -7.12
C MET A 492 -2.12 15.77 -7.35
N CYS A 493 -2.91 14.71 -7.45
CA CYS A 493 -4.37 14.82 -7.55
C CYS A 493 -4.99 15.23 -6.23
N SER A 494 -4.60 14.58 -5.15
CA SER A 494 -5.06 14.87 -3.79
C SER A 494 -3.86 15.05 -2.86
N LYS A 495 -4.00 15.95 -1.88
CA LYS A 495 -3.00 16.11 -0.82
C LYS A 495 -3.08 14.92 0.13
N ASP A 496 -1.95 14.51 0.69
CA ASP A 496 -1.93 13.45 1.68
C ASP A 496 -2.80 13.77 2.89
N CYS A 497 -3.52 12.75 3.35
CA CYS A 497 -4.39 12.87 4.51
C CYS A 497 -3.61 13.05 5.80
N HIS A 498 -4.19 13.82 6.74
CA HIS A 498 -3.64 13.92 8.09
C HIS A 498 -3.68 12.55 8.80
N PRO A 499 -2.85 12.35 9.83
CA PRO A 499 -2.93 11.16 10.66
C PRO A 499 -4.36 10.92 11.15
N GLY A 500 -4.84 9.68 11.09
CA GLY A 500 -6.21 9.33 11.49
C GLY A 500 -7.31 9.59 10.47
N GLN A 501 -6.98 10.06 9.27
CA GLN A 501 -7.92 10.22 8.16
C GLN A 501 -7.70 9.11 7.14
N ARG A 502 -8.76 8.42 6.75
CA ARG A 502 -8.75 7.43 5.67
C ARG A 502 -8.90 8.10 4.30
N LYS A 503 -8.31 7.47 3.29
CA LYS A 503 -8.46 7.87 1.89
C LYS A 503 -9.76 7.29 1.31
N LYS A 504 -10.68 8.13 0.89
CA LYS A 504 -11.87 7.70 0.13
C LYS A 504 -11.64 8.02 -1.35
N PRO A 505 -11.49 7.02 -2.23
CA PRO A 505 -11.30 7.26 -3.67
C PRO A 505 -12.44 8.10 -4.26
N VAL A 506 -12.07 9.08 -5.10
CA VAL A 506 -13.00 9.93 -5.84
C VAL A 506 -12.79 9.68 -7.32
N GLY A 507 -13.77 9.12 -8.01
CA GLY A 507 -13.63 8.73 -9.41
C GLY A 507 -12.91 7.40 -9.60
N ILE A 508 -12.22 7.25 -10.75
CA ILE A 508 -11.60 5.99 -11.19
C ILE A 508 -10.11 5.87 -10.81
N HIS A 509 -9.47 6.98 -10.41
CA HIS A 509 -8.05 7.03 -10.11
C HIS A 509 -7.79 6.89 -8.61
N SER A 510 -6.91 5.95 -8.22
CA SER A 510 -6.53 5.73 -6.83
C SER A 510 -5.79 6.92 -6.19
N CYS A 511 -5.11 7.74 -6.99
CA CYS A 511 -4.41 8.94 -6.54
C CYS A 511 -5.34 10.12 -6.21
N CYS A 512 -6.63 10.04 -6.60
CA CYS A 512 -7.63 11.06 -6.34
C CYS A 512 -8.54 10.57 -5.23
N PHE A 513 -8.44 11.19 -4.06
CA PHE A 513 -9.20 10.79 -2.87
C PHE A 513 -9.58 11.99 -2.02
N GLU A 514 -10.64 11.83 -1.26
CA GLU A 514 -11.02 12.72 -0.16
C GLU A 514 -10.54 12.12 1.16
N CYS A 515 -10.09 12.99 2.06
CA CYS A 515 -9.71 12.61 3.39
C CYS A 515 -10.92 12.61 4.32
N ILE A 516 -11.26 11.47 4.88
CA ILE A 516 -12.39 11.32 5.81
C ILE A 516 -11.85 10.90 7.16
N ASP A 517 -12.29 11.63 8.20
CA ASP A 517 -11.94 11.31 9.58
C ASP A 517 -12.42 9.93 10.00
N CYS A 518 -11.60 9.17 10.67
CA CYS A 518 -12.03 7.95 11.34
C CYS A 518 -12.96 8.31 12.51
N LEU A 519 -14.08 7.59 12.60
CA LEU A 519 -15.05 7.77 13.68
C LEU A 519 -14.47 7.28 15.01
N PRO A 520 -14.95 7.83 16.15
CA PRO A 520 -14.58 7.33 17.46
C PRO A 520 -14.81 5.82 17.58
N GLY A 521 -13.89 5.11 18.20
CA GLY A 521 -13.91 3.66 18.28
C GLY A 521 -13.29 2.94 17.08
N THR A 522 -12.78 3.70 16.10
CA THR A 522 -12.02 3.17 14.96
C THR A 522 -10.69 3.91 14.80
N PHE A 523 -9.67 3.25 14.28
CA PHE A 523 -8.36 3.84 14.04
C PHE A 523 -7.84 3.48 12.65
N LEU A 524 -6.92 4.28 12.14
CA LEU A 524 -6.28 4.03 10.85
C LEU A 524 -4.90 3.41 11.03
N ASN A 525 -4.75 2.17 10.56
CA ASN A 525 -3.44 1.53 10.44
C ASN A 525 -2.91 1.69 9.01
N ARG A 526 -2.12 2.74 8.77
CA ARG A 526 -1.58 3.05 7.43
C ARG A 526 -0.70 1.95 6.84
N THR A 527 -0.09 1.11 7.67
CA THR A 527 0.77 0.02 7.19
C THR A 527 -0.03 -1.19 6.69
N ALA A 528 -1.27 -1.35 7.12
CA ALA A 528 -2.14 -2.43 6.72
C ALA A 528 -3.12 -2.00 5.62
N ASP A 529 -3.82 -0.88 5.81
CA ASP A 529 -4.77 -0.33 4.84
C ASP A 529 -4.97 1.17 5.09
N GLU A 530 -4.88 1.98 4.04
CA GLU A 530 -5.11 3.42 4.09
C GLU A 530 -6.56 3.82 3.75
N PHE A 531 -7.35 2.87 3.27
CA PHE A 531 -8.70 3.12 2.75
C PHE A 531 -9.80 2.84 3.77
N ASP A 532 -9.53 2.04 4.80
CA ASP A 532 -10.54 1.68 5.78
C ASP A 532 -10.06 1.82 7.23
N CYS A 533 -10.96 2.38 8.06
CA CYS A 533 -10.72 2.52 9.48
C CYS A 533 -11.06 1.21 10.20
N GLN A 534 -10.12 0.63 10.92
CA GLN A 534 -10.29 -0.61 11.64
C GLN A 534 -10.97 -0.37 12.99
N PRO A 535 -11.97 -1.18 13.39
CA PRO A 535 -12.59 -1.05 14.70
C PRO A 535 -11.61 -1.46 15.79
N CYS A 536 -11.65 -0.73 16.91
CA CYS A 536 -10.86 -1.09 18.07
C CYS A 536 -11.38 -2.40 18.71
N PRO A 537 -10.48 -3.22 19.29
CA PRO A 537 -10.86 -4.37 20.10
C PRO A 537 -11.81 -3.98 21.25
N SER A 538 -12.60 -4.92 21.75
CA SER A 538 -13.67 -4.65 22.74
C SER A 538 -13.20 -3.93 24.01
N TYR A 539 -11.94 -4.12 24.40
CA TYR A 539 -11.33 -3.49 25.59
C TYR A 539 -10.55 -2.20 25.30
N GLU A 540 -10.57 -1.74 24.05
CA GLU A 540 -9.86 -0.56 23.61
C GLU A 540 -10.82 0.43 22.96
N TRP A 541 -10.37 1.68 22.87
CA TRP A 541 -11.12 2.77 22.26
C TRP A 541 -10.18 3.73 21.57
N SER A 542 -10.70 4.53 20.68
CA SER A 542 -9.99 5.62 20.01
C SER A 542 -10.87 6.85 19.95
N HIS A 543 -10.25 8.02 20.04
CA HIS A 543 -10.93 9.28 19.72
C HIS A 543 -11.00 9.48 18.21
N ARG A 544 -11.67 10.52 17.80
CA ARG A 544 -11.73 10.93 16.40
C ARG A 544 -10.32 11.24 15.90
N ASN A 545 -9.94 10.67 14.75
CA ASN A 545 -8.63 10.83 14.10
C ASN A 545 -7.44 10.21 14.84
N ASP A 546 -7.64 9.24 15.68
CA ASP A 546 -6.55 8.51 16.30
C ASP A 546 -5.92 7.50 15.33
N THR A 547 -4.63 7.29 15.50
CA THR A 547 -3.84 6.30 14.73
C THR A 547 -3.71 4.95 15.43
N SER A 548 -4.14 4.88 16.69
CA SER A 548 -4.08 3.66 17.49
C SER A 548 -5.19 3.65 18.54
N CYS A 549 -5.56 2.46 18.99
CA CYS A 549 -6.49 2.31 20.10
C CYS A 549 -5.73 2.35 21.42
N PHE A 550 -6.35 2.95 22.45
CA PHE A 550 -5.88 2.94 23.81
C PHE A 550 -6.79 2.08 24.68
N LYS A 551 -6.25 1.50 25.74
CA LYS A 551 -7.01 0.66 26.65
C LYS A 551 -8.02 1.50 27.43
N ARG A 552 -9.29 1.07 27.47
CA ARG A 552 -10.34 1.70 28.25
C ARG A 552 -10.04 1.56 29.75
N ARG A 553 -10.39 2.59 30.52
CA ARG A 553 -10.30 2.54 31.98
C ARG A 553 -11.39 1.61 32.51
N LEU A 554 -10.98 0.66 33.37
CA LEU A 554 -11.94 -0.23 34.05
C LEU A 554 -12.51 0.51 35.26
N ALA A 555 -13.82 0.68 35.29
CA ALA A 555 -14.55 1.24 36.45
C ALA A 555 -15.23 0.10 37.23
N PHE A 556 -15.02 0.12 38.52
CA PHE A 556 -15.65 -0.77 39.49
C PHE A 556 -15.76 -0.01 40.82
N LEU A 557 -16.52 -0.53 41.76
CA LEU A 557 -16.73 0.14 43.06
C LEU A 557 -15.43 0.17 43.88
N GLU A 558 -14.82 1.36 43.98
CA GLU A 558 -13.57 1.56 44.69
C GLU A 558 -13.78 1.90 46.17
N TRP A 559 -12.81 1.54 47.03
CA TRP A 559 -12.87 1.82 48.48
C TRP A 559 -12.86 3.31 48.83
N HIS A 560 -12.31 4.14 47.99
CA HIS A 560 -12.11 5.57 48.23
C HIS A 560 -13.29 6.45 47.77
N GLU A 561 -14.28 5.88 47.13
CA GLU A 561 -15.45 6.64 46.70
C GLU A 561 -16.28 7.06 47.89
N PRO A 562 -16.75 8.33 47.96
CA PRO A 562 -17.57 8.83 49.05
C PRO A 562 -18.85 8.01 49.30
N SER A 563 -19.47 7.55 48.21
CA SER A 563 -20.66 6.69 48.25
C SER A 563 -20.37 5.33 48.91
N THR A 564 -19.21 4.74 48.58
CA THR A 564 -18.76 3.47 49.16
C THR A 564 -18.46 3.64 50.66
N ILE A 565 -17.75 4.70 51.03
CA ILE A 565 -17.42 5.01 52.43
C ILE A 565 -18.70 5.16 53.25
N PHE A 566 -19.73 5.87 52.73
CA PHE A 566 -21.02 6.04 53.40
C PHE A 566 -21.72 4.68 53.66
N VAL A 567 -21.75 3.81 52.65
CA VAL A 567 -22.39 2.48 52.80
C VAL A 567 -21.61 1.58 53.77
N VAL A 568 -20.27 1.64 53.74
CA VAL A 568 -19.42 0.91 54.70
C VAL A 568 -19.67 1.38 56.14
N MET A 569 -19.80 2.69 56.37
CA MET A 569 -20.13 3.24 57.69
C MET A 569 -21.48 2.76 58.19
N LEU A 570 -22.51 2.76 57.31
CA LEU A 570 -23.83 2.19 57.64
C LEU A 570 -23.75 0.70 57.98
N THR A 571 -22.94 -0.05 57.25
CA THR A 571 -22.72 -1.48 57.45
C THR A 571 -22.09 -1.76 58.81
N ILE A 572 -21.03 -1.03 59.16
CA ILE A 572 -20.40 -1.14 60.50
C ILE A 572 -21.39 -0.81 61.62
N LEU A 573 -22.16 0.26 61.45
CA LEU A 573 -23.20 0.62 62.43
C LEU A 573 -24.25 -0.47 62.55
N GLY A 574 -24.72 -1.04 61.42
CA GLY A 574 -25.66 -2.15 61.38
C GLY A 574 -25.10 -3.42 62.03
N PHE A 575 -23.86 -3.75 61.77
CA PHE A 575 -23.19 -4.89 62.37
C PHE A 575 -23.08 -4.76 63.90
N LEU A 576 -22.59 -3.62 64.39
CA LEU A 576 -22.42 -3.36 65.83
C LEU A 576 -23.75 -3.33 66.55
N SER A 577 -24.77 -2.71 65.93
CA SER A 577 -26.12 -2.66 66.54
C SER A 577 -26.77 -4.06 66.61
N THR A 578 -26.60 -4.86 65.51
CA THR A 578 -27.14 -6.23 65.50
C THR A 578 -26.42 -7.13 66.52
N LEU A 579 -25.08 -6.94 66.63
CA LEU A 579 -24.31 -7.66 67.69
C LEU A 579 -24.78 -7.27 69.11
N ALA A 580 -25.02 -5.98 69.36
CA ALA A 580 -25.54 -5.51 70.60
C ALA A 580 -26.92 -6.12 70.89
N ILE A 581 -27.81 -6.15 69.89
CA ILE A 581 -29.11 -6.80 70.00
C ILE A 581 -28.94 -8.29 70.36
N MET A 582 -28.03 -9.00 69.73
CA MET A 582 -27.75 -10.41 70.00
C MET A 582 -27.30 -10.63 71.47
N VAL A 583 -26.37 -9.77 71.94
CA VAL A 583 -25.90 -9.84 73.35
C VAL A 583 -27.04 -9.54 74.35
N ILE A 584 -27.89 -8.56 74.05
CA ILE A 584 -29.06 -8.23 74.88
C ILE A 584 -30.02 -9.45 74.97
N PHE A 585 -30.35 -10.06 73.85
CA PHE A 585 -31.20 -11.25 73.80
C PHE A 585 -30.58 -12.45 74.45
N TRP A 586 -29.26 -12.61 74.39
CA TRP A 586 -28.54 -13.68 75.11
C TRP A 586 -28.63 -13.55 76.61
N ARG A 587 -28.43 -12.32 77.14
CA ARG A 587 -28.48 -12.03 78.60
C ARG A 587 -29.90 -12.16 79.11
N HIS A 588 -30.93 -11.89 78.32
CA HIS A 588 -32.34 -11.90 78.75
C HIS A 588 -33.14 -13.07 78.14
N LEU A 589 -32.49 -14.16 77.77
CA LEU A 589 -33.09 -15.31 77.06
C LEU A 589 -34.33 -15.91 77.81
N HIS A 590 -34.37 -15.86 79.12
CA HIS A 590 -35.38 -16.43 79.94
C HIS A 590 -36.57 -15.49 80.18
N THR A 591 -36.45 -14.28 79.70
CA THR A 591 -37.53 -13.24 79.93
C THR A 591 -38.74 -13.48 79.02
N PRO A 592 -39.98 -13.12 79.43
CA PRO A 592 -41.19 -13.32 78.65
C PRO A 592 -41.16 -12.66 77.29
N VAL A 593 -40.54 -11.46 77.12
CA VAL A 593 -40.46 -10.73 75.87
C VAL A 593 -39.58 -11.49 74.84
N VAL A 594 -38.44 -12.05 75.25
CA VAL A 594 -37.56 -12.79 74.37
C VAL A 594 -38.18 -14.16 74.02
N ARG A 595 -38.85 -14.82 74.98
CA ARG A 595 -39.57 -16.06 74.70
C ARG A 595 -40.76 -15.83 73.74
N SER A 596 -41.49 -14.72 73.91
CA SER A 596 -42.57 -14.36 73.01
C SER A 596 -42.10 -14.00 71.62
N ALA A 597 -40.91 -13.43 71.50
CA ALA A 597 -40.27 -13.14 70.21
C ALA A 597 -39.85 -14.40 69.40
N GLY A 598 -39.89 -15.58 70.00
CA GLY A 598 -39.52 -16.84 69.38
C GLY A 598 -38.37 -17.57 70.09
N GLY A 599 -37.79 -17.01 71.14
CA GLY A 599 -36.74 -17.65 71.94
C GLY A 599 -35.51 -17.97 71.08
N PRO A 600 -35.12 -19.24 70.91
CA PRO A 600 -33.98 -19.66 70.07
C PRO A 600 -34.09 -19.29 68.60
N MET A 601 -35.32 -19.13 68.05
CA MET A 601 -35.47 -18.70 66.63
C MET A 601 -34.97 -17.28 66.40
N CYS A 602 -34.87 -16.41 67.39
CA CYS A 602 -34.27 -15.07 67.22
C CYS A 602 -32.83 -15.16 66.86
N PHE A 603 -32.10 -16.13 67.38
CA PHE A 603 -30.68 -16.32 67.00
C PHE A 603 -30.53 -16.89 65.60
N LEU A 604 -31.52 -17.72 65.17
CA LEU A 604 -31.58 -18.19 63.78
C LEU A 604 -31.74 -17.03 62.76
N MET A 605 -32.26 -15.86 63.21
CA MET A 605 -32.32 -14.64 62.40
C MET A 605 -31.10 -13.73 62.60
N LEU A 606 -30.62 -13.56 63.81
CA LEU A 606 -29.53 -12.62 64.15
C LEU A 606 -28.19 -13.06 63.58
N VAL A 607 -27.90 -14.39 63.58
CA VAL A 607 -26.66 -14.91 63.02
C VAL A 607 -26.54 -14.66 61.47
N PRO A 608 -27.56 -15.02 60.66
CA PRO A 608 -27.51 -14.65 59.23
C PRO A 608 -27.44 -13.16 58.95
N LEU A 609 -28.07 -12.30 59.76
CA LEU A 609 -27.97 -10.85 59.65
C LEU A 609 -26.52 -10.37 59.88
N LEU A 610 -25.85 -10.86 60.95
CA LEU A 610 -24.46 -10.53 61.22
C LEU A 610 -23.54 -11.03 60.08
N LEU A 611 -23.77 -12.24 59.60
CA LEU A 611 -23.01 -12.79 58.48
C LEU A 611 -23.24 -11.98 57.21
N ALA A 612 -24.45 -11.52 56.93
CA ALA A 612 -24.76 -10.68 55.80
C ALA A 612 -24.01 -9.34 55.83
N TYR A 613 -23.97 -8.65 56.99
CA TYR A 613 -23.18 -7.45 57.16
C TYR A 613 -21.67 -7.72 56.93
N ALA A 614 -21.14 -8.82 57.42
CA ALA A 614 -19.75 -9.19 57.28
C ALA A 614 -19.33 -9.46 55.80
N MET A 615 -20.32 -9.78 54.94
CA MET A 615 -20.09 -10.04 53.52
C MET A 615 -20.18 -8.80 52.61
N VAL A 616 -20.62 -7.63 53.15
CA VAL A 616 -20.68 -6.38 52.37
C VAL A 616 -19.34 -6.00 51.72
N PRO A 617 -18.18 -6.14 52.38
CA PRO A 617 -16.88 -5.87 51.73
C PRO A 617 -16.62 -6.62 50.42
N MET A 618 -17.29 -7.75 50.19
CA MET A 618 -17.17 -8.50 48.94
C MET A 618 -17.75 -7.76 47.72
N TYR A 619 -18.53 -6.71 47.92
CA TYR A 619 -19.05 -5.85 46.84
C TYR A 619 -18.06 -4.79 46.39
N ILE A 620 -17.02 -4.51 47.17
CA ILE A 620 -16.08 -3.43 46.95
C ILE A 620 -14.78 -4.02 46.34
N GLY A 621 -14.23 -3.33 45.39
CA GLY A 621 -13.04 -3.76 44.65
C GLY A 621 -13.36 -4.50 43.34
N GLN A 622 -12.32 -4.94 42.62
CA GLN A 622 -12.45 -5.58 41.33
C GLN A 622 -13.25 -6.89 41.46
N PRO A 623 -14.39 -7.03 40.77
CA PRO A 623 -15.18 -8.25 40.82
C PRO A 623 -14.41 -9.43 40.23
N THR A 624 -14.31 -10.49 41.00
CA THR A 624 -13.76 -11.79 40.64
C THR A 624 -14.87 -12.83 40.54
N PHE A 625 -14.58 -13.98 39.91
CA PHE A 625 -15.52 -15.08 39.87
C PHE A 625 -16.04 -15.46 41.27
N PHE A 626 -15.17 -15.57 42.25
CA PHE A 626 -15.55 -15.90 43.64
C PHE A 626 -16.41 -14.80 44.27
N SER A 627 -16.04 -13.51 44.10
CA SER A 627 -16.86 -12.43 44.69
C SER A 627 -18.26 -12.39 44.07
N CYS A 628 -18.39 -12.59 42.76
CA CYS A 628 -19.68 -12.63 42.08
C CYS A 628 -20.51 -13.83 42.51
N LEU A 629 -19.93 -15.01 42.66
CA LEU A 629 -20.62 -16.21 43.15
C LEU A 629 -21.13 -16.04 44.57
N TRP A 630 -20.29 -15.56 45.49
CA TRP A 630 -20.67 -15.33 46.89
C TRP A 630 -21.70 -14.23 47.04
N ARG A 631 -21.64 -13.12 46.34
CA ARG A 631 -22.68 -12.09 46.31
C ARG A 631 -24.05 -12.68 45.97
N GLN A 632 -24.12 -13.45 44.90
CA GLN A 632 -25.39 -14.01 44.41
C GLN A 632 -25.98 -15.06 45.34
N THR A 633 -25.14 -15.91 45.95
CA THR A 633 -25.61 -17.03 46.74
C THR A 633 -25.87 -16.68 48.21
N PHE A 634 -24.93 -16.01 48.84
CA PHE A 634 -24.88 -15.82 50.27
C PHE A 634 -25.96 -14.85 50.77
N PHE A 635 -26.09 -13.68 50.16
CA PHE A 635 -27.09 -12.70 50.60
C PHE A 635 -28.51 -13.20 50.46
N THR A 636 -28.81 -13.87 49.35
CA THR A 636 -30.15 -14.42 49.13
C THR A 636 -30.52 -15.52 50.12
N LEU A 637 -29.55 -16.35 50.52
CA LEU A 637 -29.77 -17.37 51.56
C LEU A 637 -30.02 -16.72 52.94
N CYS A 638 -29.24 -15.72 53.32
CA CYS A 638 -29.43 -14.98 54.59
C CYS A 638 -30.82 -14.32 54.66
N PHE A 639 -31.23 -13.63 53.57
CA PHE A 639 -32.56 -13.02 53.52
C PHE A 639 -33.67 -14.07 53.57
N THR A 640 -33.54 -15.17 52.88
CA THR A 640 -34.56 -16.23 52.93
C THR A 640 -34.74 -16.79 54.35
N ILE A 641 -33.63 -16.99 55.09
CA ILE A 641 -33.73 -17.41 56.52
C ILE A 641 -34.50 -16.37 57.34
N CYS A 642 -34.14 -15.10 57.24
CA CYS A 642 -34.74 -14.04 57.99
C CYS A 642 -36.26 -13.88 57.71
N ILE A 643 -36.59 -13.81 56.39
CA ILE A 643 -37.95 -13.64 55.90
C ILE A 643 -38.82 -14.90 56.27
N SER A 644 -38.29 -16.11 56.13
CA SER A 644 -38.95 -17.34 56.49
C SER A 644 -39.24 -17.40 57.99
N CYS A 645 -38.29 -16.99 58.83
CA CYS A 645 -38.47 -16.90 60.27
C CYS A 645 -39.57 -15.86 60.65
N ILE A 646 -39.57 -14.70 60.02
CA ILE A 646 -40.57 -13.65 60.23
C ILE A 646 -41.97 -14.15 59.78
N THR A 647 -42.04 -14.78 58.60
CA THR A 647 -43.27 -15.32 58.03
C THR A 647 -43.87 -16.40 58.94
N VAL A 648 -43.06 -17.35 59.42
CA VAL A 648 -43.53 -18.40 60.28
C VAL A 648 -43.95 -17.87 61.66
N ARG A 649 -43.26 -16.82 62.13
CA ARG A 649 -43.69 -16.13 63.36
C ARG A 649 -45.03 -15.43 63.20
N SER A 650 -45.25 -14.72 62.12
CA SER A 650 -46.54 -14.13 61.76
C SER A 650 -47.64 -15.18 61.71
N PHE A 651 -47.38 -16.30 61.09
CA PHE A 651 -48.30 -17.43 61.06
C PHE A 651 -48.58 -17.98 62.42
N GLN A 652 -47.56 -18.16 63.29
CA GLN A 652 -47.78 -18.64 64.68
C GLN A 652 -48.66 -17.69 65.49
N ILE A 653 -48.47 -16.40 65.36
CA ILE A 653 -49.30 -15.38 66.05
C ILE A 653 -50.75 -15.54 65.57
N VAL A 654 -51.00 -15.64 64.30
CA VAL A 654 -52.35 -15.82 63.73
C VAL A 654 -52.94 -17.15 64.21
N CYS A 655 -52.16 -18.25 64.22
CA CYS A 655 -52.62 -19.55 64.71
C CYS A 655 -52.98 -19.52 66.17
N ILE A 656 -52.21 -18.94 67.06
CA ILE A 656 -52.50 -18.90 68.49
C ILE A 656 -53.78 -18.15 68.75
N PHE A 657 -54.04 -17.02 68.10
CA PHE A 657 -55.19 -16.18 68.43
C PHE A 657 -56.47 -16.43 67.60
N LYS A 658 -56.35 -16.85 66.34
CA LYS A 658 -57.47 -17.04 65.40
C LYS A 658 -57.76 -18.52 65.10
N MET A 659 -56.70 -19.32 64.86
CA MET A 659 -56.85 -20.68 64.35
C MET A 659 -56.80 -21.79 65.39
N ALA A 660 -56.13 -21.59 66.56
CA ALA A 660 -56.05 -22.56 67.61
C ALA A 660 -57.45 -22.93 68.19
N ARG A 661 -58.41 -22.03 68.13
CA ARG A 661 -59.83 -22.22 68.56
C ARG A 661 -60.60 -23.03 67.53
N ARG A 662 -60.21 -23.02 66.21
CA ARG A 662 -60.86 -23.73 65.12
C ARG A 662 -60.25 -25.11 64.80
N LEU A 663 -58.95 -25.25 65.03
CA LEU A 663 -58.16 -26.45 64.60
C LEU A 663 -57.15 -26.88 65.67
N PRO A 664 -57.55 -27.19 66.90
CA PRO A 664 -56.63 -27.47 67.98
C PRO A 664 -55.72 -28.67 67.78
N ARG A 665 -56.20 -29.70 67.08
CA ARG A 665 -55.43 -30.94 66.78
C ARG A 665 -54.28 -30.66 65.81
N ALA A 666 -54.52 -29.88 64.73
CA ALA A 666 -53.51 -29.57 63.67
C ALA A 666 -52.42 -28.69 64.25
N TYR A 667 -52.77 -27.70 65.09
CA TYR A 667 -51.81 -26.87 65.80
C TYR A 667 -50.97 -27.65 66.82
N GLY A 668 -51.59 -28.55 67.58
CA GLY A 668 -50.87 -29.41 68.54
C GLY A 668 -49.84 -30.32 67.82
N TYR A 669 -50.16 -30.86 66.64
CA TYR A 669 -49.23 -31.63 65.80
C TYR A 669 -48.11 -30.74 65.28
N TRP A 670 -48.46 -29.58 64.80
CA TRP A 670 -47.46 -28.59 64.28
C TRP A 670 -46.40 -28.25 65.33
N VAL A 671 -46.82 -28.00 66.56
CA VAL A 671 -45.91 -27.66 67.66
C VAL A 671 -45.06 -28.89 68.09
N ARG A 672 -45.59 -30.09 68.08
CA ARG A 672 -44.89 -31.35 68.41
C ARG A 672 -43.86 -31.73 67.42
N CYS A 673 -44.15 -31.49 66.14
CA CYS A 673 -43.21 -31.82 65.02
C CYS A 673 -42.19 -30.68 64.75
N HIS A 674 -41.96 -29.75 65.65
CA HIS A 674 -41.07 -28.59 65.45
C HIS A 674 -41.37 -27.85 64.10
N GLY A 675 -42.66 -27.70 63.79
CA GLY A 675 -43.17 -27.14 62.53
C GLY A 675 -42.47 -25.86 62.05
N PRO A 676 -42.19 -24.86 62.93
CA PRO A 676 -41.48 -23.66 62.60
C PRO A 676 -40.10 -23.90 61.98
N TYR A 677 -39.35 -24.83 62.59
CA TYR A 677 -37.98 -25.16 62.04
C TYR A 677 -38.06 -25.94 60.77
N VAL A 678 -39.04 -26.86 60.64
CA VAL A 678 -39.28 -27.62 59.43
C VAL A 678 -39.66 -26.67 58.26
N PHE A 679 -40.51 -25.65 58.57
CA PHE A 679 -40.86 -24.61 57.56
C PHE A 679 -39.66 -23.85 57.09
N VAL A 680 -38.81 -23.31 57.94
CA VAL A 680 -37.62 -22.60 57.61
C VAL A 680 -36.66 -23.51 56.77
N ALA A 681 -36.46 -24.75 57.24
CA ALA A 681 -35.61 -25.70 56.57
C ALA A 681 -36.10 -26.04 55.13
N SER A 682 -37.43 -26.24 54.94
CA SER A 682 -38.03 -26.57 53.67
C SER A 682 -37.83 -25.42 52.65
N PHE A 683 -38.07 -24.17 53.09
CA PHE A 683 -37.83 -23.02 52.20
C PHE A 683 -36.36 -22.76 51.96
N MET A 684 -35.46 -23.08 52.93
CA MET A 684 -34.02 -23.06 52.69
C MET A 684 -33.57 -24.10 51.64
N VAL A 685 -34.07 -25.34 51.74
CA VAL A 685 -33.75 -26.37 50.69
C VAL A 685 -34.25 -25.92 49.34
N LEU A 686 -35.49 -25.40 49.24
CA LEU A 686 -36.02 -24.88 47.99
C LEU A 686 -35.19 -23.73 47.46
N LYS A 687 -34.75 -22.84 48.35
CA LYS A 687 -33.86 -21.73 47.95
C LYS A 687 -32.52 -22.20 47.45
N VAL A 688 -31.88 -23.16 48.12
CA VAL A 688 -30.61 -23.75 47.69
C VAL A 688 -30.74 -24.38 46.29
N VAL A 689 -31.85 -25.06 46.01
CA VAL A 689 -32.11 -25.65 44.68
C VAL A 689 -32.25 -24.55 43.62
N ILE A 690 -32.99 -23.47 43.93
CA ILE A 690 -33.13 -22.32 42.99
C ILE A 690 -31.79 -21.67 42.74
N VAL A 691 -30.99 -21.40 43.78
CA VAL A 691 -29.68 -20.79 43.67
C VAL A 691 -28.71 -21.68 42.88
N ALA A 692 -28.65 -22.97 43.18
CA ALA A 692 -27.83 -23.94 42.49
C ALA A 692 -28.21 -24.02 40.99
N GLY A 693 -29.51 -24.08 40.68
CA GLY A 693 -30.00 -24.03 39.30
C GLY A 693 -29.58 -22.77 38.57
N ASN A 694 -29.66 -21.61 39.22
CA ASN A 694 -29.22 -20.35 38.65
C ASN A 694 -27.68 -20.28 38.41
N VAL A 695 -26.90 -20.77 39.36
CA VAL A 695 -25.43 -20.84 39.22
C VAL A 695 -24.99 -21.78 38.10
N LEU A 696 -25.70 -22.87 37.91
CA LEU A 696 -25.43 -23.79 36.79
C LEU A 696 -25.88 -23.22 35.45
N ALA A 697 -26.98 -22.47 35.41
CA ALA A 697 -27.50 -21.86 34.17
C ALA A 697 -26.78 -20.56 33.74
N THR A 698 -26.23 -19.83 34.71
CA THR A 698 -25.53 -18.55 34.45
C THR A 698 -24.11 -18.63 35.01
N THR A 699 -23.10 -18.46 34.14
CA THR A 699 -21.74 -18.36 34.64
C THR A 699 -21.59 -17.09 35.47
N ALA A 700 -21.11 -17.21 36.70
CA ALA A 700 -20.90 -16.08 37.61
C ALA A 700 -19.63 -15.26 37.22
N ASN A 701 -19.27 -15.23 35.97
CA ASN A 701 -18.10 -14.50 35.51
C ASN A 701 -18.34 -12.98 35.48
N PRO A 702 -17.35 -12.18 35.87
CA PRO A 702 -17.42 -10.75 35.73
C PRO A 702 -17.46 -10.39 34.23
N THR A 703 -18.33 -9.48 33.85
CA THR A 703 -18.46 -8.97 32.50
C THR A 703 -18.12 -7.49 32.47
N ALA A 704 -17.31 -7.12 31.47
CA ALA A 704 -17.02 -5.72 31.21
C ALA A 704 -17.97 -5.21 30.11
N ARG A 705 -18.62 -4.08 30.36
CA ARG A 705 -19.50 -3.40 29.42
C ARG A 705 -19.09 -1.94 29.29
N PRO A 706 -19.19 -1.37 28.06
CA PRO A 706 -18.93 0.07 27.91
C PRO A 706 -19.95 0.86 28.71
N ASP A 707 -19.49 1.94 29.33
CA ASP A 707 -20.38 2.88 30.02
C ASP A 707 -21.18 3.64 28.94
N PRO A 708 -22.52 3.73 29.10
CA PRO A 708 -23.34 4.49 28.16
C PRO A 708 -23.00 5.98 28.09
N ASP A 709 -22.54 6.57 29.18
CA ASP A 709 -22.27 8.00 29.31
C ASP A 709 -20.83 8.37 28.91
N ASP A 710 -19.87 7.47 29.13
CA ASP A 710 -18.45 7.68 28.73
C ASP A 710 -17.86 6.43 28.05
N PRO A 711 -17.68 6.47 26.71
CA PRO A 711 -17.14 5.34 25.97
C PRO A 711 -15.69 4.98 26.33
N ASN A 712 -14.95 5.85 27.03
CA ASN A 712 -13.58 5.57 27.47
C ASN A 712 -13.54 4.63 28.69
N ILE A 713 -14.70 4.42 29.34
CA ILE A 713 -14.82 3.64 30.56
C ILE A 713 -15.50 2.31 30.26
N MET A 714 -14.98 1.24 30.84
CA MET A 714 -15.64 -0.06 30.89
C MET A 714 -16.05 -0.39 32.33
N VAL A 715 -17.33 -0.55 32.55
CA VAL A 715 -17.88 -0.97 33.85
C VAL A 715 -17.71 -2.48 33.98
N LEU A 716 -16.94 -2.87 34.98
CA LEU A 716 -16.77 -4.28 35.34
C LEU A 716 -17.83 -4.66 36.40
N SER A 717 -18.77 -5.52 36.03
CA SER A 717 -19.89 -5.93 36.90
C SER A 717 -20.13 -7.44 36.82
N CYS A 718 -20.80 -7.98 37.86
CA CYS A 718 -21.22 -9.37 37.85
C CYS A 718 -22.46 -9.58 36.98
N ASN A 719 -22.42 -10.55 36.08
CA ASN A 719 -23.55 -10.83 35.17
C ASN A 719 -24.57 -11.75 35.82
N TYR A 720 -25.42 -11.20 36.68
CA TYR A 720 -26.49 -11.97 37.35
C TYR A 720 -27.89 -11.34 37.25
N ARG A 721 -28.10 -10.38 36.34
CA ARG A 721 -29.37 -9.67 36.18
C ARG A 721 -30.60 -10.59 36.08
N ARG A 722 -30.56 -11.64 35.25
CA ARG A 722 -31.65 -12.62 35.12
C ARG A 722 -31.77 -13.52 36.36
N ALA A 723 -30.66 -13.94 36.93
CA ALA A 723 -30.60 -14.78 38.09
C ALA A 723 -31.18 -14.06 39.35
N LEU A 724 -31.00 -12.75 39.45
CA LEU A 724 -31.52 -11.94 40.52
C LEU A 724 -33.06 -12.05 40.62
N LEU A 725 -33.79 -11.91 39.53
CA LEU A 725 -35.25 -12.01 39.49
C LEU A 725 -35.74 -13.36 39.98
N PHE A 726 -35.13 -14.47 39.56
CA PHE A 726 -35.48 -15.81 40.04
C PHE A 726 -35.09 -16.01 41.49
N ASN A 727 -33.95 -15.50 41.95
CA ASN A 727 -33.49 -15.61 43.34
C ASN A 727 -34.32 -14.80 44.28
N THR A 728 -34.82 -13.62 43.93
CA THR A 728 -35.63 -12.77 44.77
C THR A 728 -37.11 -13.15 44.76
N SER A 729 -37.60 -13.89 43.78
CA SER A 729 -39.02 -14.28 43.62
C SER A 729 -39.58 -15.01 44.83
N LEU A 730 -38.83 -15.98 45.35
CA LEU A 730 -39.25 -16.76 46.53
C LEU A 730 -39.34 -15.87 47.77
N ASP A 731 -38.36 -14.95 47.97
CA ASP A 731 -38.32 -14.05 49.10
C ASP A 731 -39.45 -13.00 49.05
N LEU A 732 -39.81 -12.55 47.84
CA LEU A 732 -40.97 -11.71 47.60
C LEU A 732 -42.29 -12.43 47.93
N LEU A 733 -42.43 -13.64 47.50
CA LEU A 733 -43.61 -14.49 47.84
C LEU A 733 -43.73 -14.69 49.35
N LEU A 734 -42.61 -15.04 50.01
CA LEU A 734 -42.56 -15.16 51.45
C LEU A 734 -42.88 -13.84 52.17
N SER A 735 -42.42 -12.70 51.69
CA SER A 735 -42.67 -11.37 52.23
C SER A 735 -44.16 -11.01 52.12
N VAL A 736 -44.82 -11.33 51.02
CA VAL A 736 -46.23 -11.12 50.80
C VAL A 736 -47.03 -12.03 51.75
N ALA A 737 -46.63 -13.30 51.89
CA ALA A 737 -47.28 -14.23 52.86
C ALA A 737 -47.10 -13.76 54.31
N GLY A 738 -45.86 -13.33 54.68
CA GLY A 738 -45.55 -12.75 56.00
C GLY A 738 -46.37 -11.48 56.33
N PHE A 739 -46.45 -10.58 55.28
CA PHE A 739 -47.33 -9.41 55.42
C PHE A 739 -48.79 -9.79 55.59
N SER A 740 -49.30 -10.69 54.79
CA SER A 740 -50.70 -11.15 54.85
C SER A 740 -51.04 -11.72 56.25
N PHE A 741 -50.15 -12.58 56.79
CA PHE A 741 -50.33 -13.11 58.13
C PHE A 741 -50.21 -12.00 59.21
N ALA A 742 -49.24 -11.10 59.11
CA ALA A 742 -49.09 -9.98 60.05
C ALA A 742 -50.29 -9.03 60.00
N TYR A 743 -50.84 -8.73 58.84
CA TYR A 743 -52.00 -7.89 58.65
C TYR A 743 -53.26 -8.54 59.23
N MET A 744 -53.42 -9.86 59.09
CA MET A 744 -54.52 -10.60 59.78
C MET A 744 -54.43 -10.56 61.31
N GLY A 745 -53.23 -10.34 61.87
CA GLY A 745 -52.96 -10.20 63.30
C GLY A 745 -53.00 -8.75 63.84
N LYS A 746 -53.36 -7.74 63.05
CA LYS A 746 -53.30 -6.33 63.42
C LYS A 746 -54.23 -5.90 64.62
N GLU A 747 -55.30 -6.67 64.89
CA GLU A 747 -56.30 -6.43 65.89
C GLU A 747 -55.93 -7.07 67.21
N LEU A 748 -54.73 -7.60 67.37
CA LEU A 748 -54.29 -8.29 68.58
C LEU A 748 -53.88 -7.28 69.69
N PRO A 749 -53.86 -7.73 71.03
CA PRO A 749 -53.55 -6.89 72.12
C PRO A 749 -52.28 -6.05 71.93
N THR A 750 -52.28 -4.88 72.55
CA THR A 750 -51.24 -3.82 72.43
C THR A 750 -49.82 -4.29 72.72
N ASN A 751 -49.63 -5.32 73.55
CA ASN A 751 -48.33 -5.92 73.84
C ASN A 751 -47.74 -6.78 72.70
N TYR A 752 -48.61 -7.20 71.77
CA TYR A 752 -48.24 -7.95 70.58
C TYR A 752 -48.18 -7.07 69.32
N ASN A 753 -47.77 -5.79 69.53
CA ASN A 753 -47.56 -4.89 68.37
C ASN A 753 -46.50 -5.39 67.39
N GLU A 754 -45.99 -6.64 67.60
CA GLU A 754 -45.11 -7.32 66.66
C GLU A 754 -45.68 -7.32 65.25
N ALA A 755 -47.01 -7.57 65.15
CA ALA A 755 -47.68 -7.62 63.84
C ALA A 755 -47.52 -6.29 63.02
N LYS A 756 -47.61 -5.13 63.73
CA LYS A 756 -47.39 -3.83 63.02
C LYS A 756 -45.96 -3.62 62.54
N PHE A 757 -44.98 -3.98 63.36
CA PHE A 757 -43.56 -3.85 63.01
C PHE A 757 -43.18 -4.85 61.97
N ILE A 758 -43.66 -6.07 61.99
CA ILE A 758 -43.50 -7.09 60.95
C ILE A 758 -44.10 -6.60 59.62
N THR A 759 -45.33 -6.04 59.68
CA THR A 759 -46.00 -5.48 58.53
C THR A 759 -45.12 -4.38 57.86
N LEU A 760 -44.63 -3.46 58.73
CA LEU A 760 -43.71 -2.39 58.22
C LEU A 760 -42.45 -2.95 57.60
N CYS A 761 -41.76 -3.89 58.23
CA CYS A 761 -40.55 -4.53 57.72
C CYS A 761 -40.80 -5.25 56.43
N MET A 762 -41.88 -6.01 56.31
CA MET A 762 -42.23 -6.77 55.11
C MET A 762 -42.59 -5.84 53.95
N THR A 763 -43.36 -4.76 54.23
CA THR A 763 -43.66 -3.74 53.18
C THR A 763 -42.44 -3.04 52.72
N PHE A 764 -41.54 -2.62 53.60
CA PHE A 764 -40.30 -1.97 53.30
C PHE A 764 -39.42 -2.89 52.42
N TYR A 765 -39.22 -4.14 52.84
CA TYR A 765 -38.46 -5.13 52.07
C TYR A 765 -39.05 -5.37 50.65
N PHE A 766 -40.36 -5.54 50.55
CA PHE A 766 -41.06 -5.77 49.29
C PHE A 766 -40.90 -4.56 48.36
N THR A 767 -41.21 -3.36 48.83
CA THR A 767 -41.14 -2.15 47.98
C THR A 767 -39.72 -1.83 47.55
N SER A 768 -38.73 -1.94 48.44
CA SER A 768 -37.33 -1.70 48.15
C SER A 768 -36.78 -2.72 47.14
N SER A 769 -37.14 -4.00 47.31
CA SER A 769 -36.69 -5.06 46.38
C SER A 769 -37.31 -4.92 45.00
N VAL A 770 -38.61 -4.59 44.92
CA VAL A 770 -39.28 -4.36 43.61
C VAL A 770 -38.71 -3.12 42.94
N SER A 771 -38.49 -2.03 43.67
CA SER A 771 -37.87 -0.82 43.13
C SER A 771 -36.45 -1.09 42.59
N LEU A 772 -35.64 -1.86 43.33
CA LEU A 772 -34.33 -2.25 42.93
C LEU A 772 -34.37 -3.09 41.62
N CYS A 773 -35.23 -4.09 41.56
CA CYS A 773 -35.39 -4.92 40.36
C CYS A 773 -35.80 -4.10 39.13
N THR A 774 -36.70 -3.13 39.29
CA THR A 774 -37.10 -2.22 38.21
C THR A 774 -35.94 -1.35 37.79
N PHE A 775 -35.22 -0.75 38.71
CA PHE A 775 -34.06 0.09 38.40
C PHE A 775 -32.95 -0.68 37.67
N MET A 776 -32.62 -1.87 38.18
CA MET A 776 -31.61 -2.73 37.53
C MET A 776 -32.04 -3.22 36.13
N SER A 777 -33.36 -3.22 35.82
CA SER A 777 -33.82 -3.60 34.48
C SER A 777 -33.59 -2.50 33.44
N VAL A 778 -33.53 -1.25 33.85
CA VAL A 778 -33.45 -0.06 32.97
C VAL A 778 -32.03 0.51 32.89
N TYR A 779 -31.32 0.53 34.00
CA TYR A 779 -30.03 1.18 34.11
C TYR A 779 -28.87 0.18 34.18
N ASP A 780 -27.72 0.58 33.62
CA ASP A 780 -26.43 -0.10 33.75
C ASP A 780 -25.42 0.91 34.32
N GLY A 781 -24.31 0.47 34.86
CA GLY A 781 -23.24 1.34 35.34
C GLY A 781 -22.86 1.04 36.80
N VAL A 782 -21.84 1.75 37.28
CA VAL A 782 -21.34 1.63 38.67
C VAL A 782 -22.41 2.02 39.66
N LEU A 783 -23.25 3.02 39.35
CA LEU A 783 -24.36 3.50 40.18
C LEU A 783 -25.33 2.39 40.56
N VAL A 784 -25.60 1.46 39.66
CA VAL A 784 -26.48 0.31 39.92
C VAL A 784 -25.92 -0.57 41.03
N THR A 785 -24.60 -0.79 41.04
CA THR A 785 -23.94 -1.61 42.06
C THR A 785 -24.00 -0.91 43.46
N ILE A 786 -23.84 0.41 43.47
CA ILE A 786 -23.95 1.21 44.70
C ILE A 786 -25.38 1.14 45.27
N LEU A 787 -26.39 1.29 44.41
CA LEU A 787 -27.80 1.22 44.81
C LEU A 787 -28.20 -0.17 45.29
N ASP A 788 -27.73 -1.22 44.63
CA ASP A 788 -27.96 -2.60 45.07
C ASP A 788 -27.39 -2.82 46.46
N LEU A 789 -26.17 -2.36 46.70
CA LEU A 789 -25.52 -2.47 47.99
C LEU A 789 -26.22 -1.63 49.06
N LEU A 790 -26.61 -0.40 48.77
CA LEU A 790 -27.33 0.48 49.68
C LEU A 790 -28.69 -0.10 50.09
N VAL A 791 -29.50 -0.56 49.12
CA VAL A 791 -30.79 -1.20 49.35
C VAL A 791 -30.62 -2.46 50.20
N THR A 792 -29.58 -3.24 49.91
CA THR A 792 -29.30 -4.46 50.72
C THR A 792 -29.00 -4.10 52.17
N VAL A 793 -28.14 -3.13 52.41
CA VAL A 793 -27.81 -2.68 53.78
C VAL A 793 -29.04 -2.07 54.51
N LEU A 794 -29.85 -1.29 53.79
CA LEU A 794 -31.08 -0.72 54.33
C LEU A 794 -32.10 -1.82 54.68
N ASN A 795 -32.22 -2.87 53.87
CA ASN A 795 -33.07 -4.00 54.19
C ASN A 795 -32.59 -4.77 55.43
N LEU A 796 -31.28 -4.98 55.59
CA LEU A 796 -30.71 -5.57 56.79
C LEU A 796 -30.99 -4.71 58.03
N LEU A 797 -30.80 -3.39 57.94
CA LEU A 797 -31.12 -2.46 59.02
C LEU A 797 -32.62 -2.45 59.33
N GLY A 798 -33.46 -2.47 58.27
CA GLY A 798 -34.94 -2.54 58.45
C GLY A 798 -35.40 -3.76 59.23
N ILE A 799 -34.80 -4.95 58.91
CA ILE A 799 -35.11 -6.17 59.71
C ILE A 799 -34.53 -6.08 61.11
N SER A 800 -33.27 -5.63 61.26
CA SER A 800 -32.66 -5.56 62.62
C SER A 800 -33.37 -4.60 63.52
N PHE A 801 -33.64 -3.40 63.09
CA PHE A 801 -34.33 -2.39 63.95
C PHE A 801 -35.83 -2.53 63.95
N GLY A 802 -36.45 -2.88 62.81
CA GLY A 802 -37.89 -3.01 62.71
C GLY A 802 -38.45 -4.19 63.51
N TYR A 803 -37.79 -5.34 63.52
CA TYR A 803 -38.22 -6.51 64.24
C TYR A 803 -37.72 -6.57 65.67
N PHE A 804 -36.42 -6.29 65.91
CA PHE A 804 -35.78 -6.43 67.20
C PHE A 804 -35.74 -5.15 68.00
N GLY A 805 -35.71 -3.96 67.39
CA GLY A 805 -35.62 -2.67 68.08
C GLY A 805 -36.67 -2.43 69.13
N PRO A 806 -38.01 -2.61 68.86
CA PRO A 806 -39.06 -2.45 69.83
C PRO A 806 -38.97 -3.41 71.04
N LYS A 807 -38.47 -4.62 70.81
CA LYS A 807 -38.24 -5.63 71.80
C LYS A 807 -37.06 -5.29 72.71
N CYS A 808 -35.97 -4.83 72.16
CA CYS A 808 -34.85 -4.31 72.96
C CYS A 808 -35.23 -3.09 73.79
N TYR A 809 -36.01 -2.18 73.18
CA TYR A 809 -36.54 -1.04 73.92
C TYR A 809 -37.37 -1.47 75.16
N MET A 810 -38.25 -2.45 75.01
CA MET A 810 -39.04 -3.02 76.11
C MET A 810 -38.13 -3.71 77.11
N VAL A 811 -37.18 -4.48 76.74
CA VAL A 811 -36.26 -5.20 77.66
C VAL A 811 -35.43 -4.25 78.52
N LEU A 812 -34.89 -3.16 77.86
CA LEU A 812 -33.93 -2.24 78.49
C LEU A 812 -34.62 -1.13 79.35
N PHE A 813 -35.71 -0.54 78.82
CA PHE A 813 -36.29 0.66 79.38
C PHE A 813 -37.57 0.39 80.19
N TYR A 814 -38.20 -0.79 79.98
CA TYR A 814 -39.42 -1.17 80.75
C TYR A 814 -39.33 -2.58 81.35
N PRO A 815 -38.37 -2.87 82.25
CA PRO A 815 -38.16 -4.20 82.78
C PRO A 815 -39.37 -4.66 83.63
N GLU A 816 -40.11 -3.72 84.22
CA GLU A 816 -41.34 -4.02 84.99
C GLU A 816 -42.46 -4.66 84.18
N ARG A 817 -42.49 -4.33 82.85
CA ARG A 817 -43.43 -4.90 81.87
C ARG A 817 -42.95 -6.23 81.31
N ASN A 818 -41.71 -6.60 81.57
CA ASN A 818 -41.09 -7.84 81.10
C ASN A 818 -41.20 -8.95 82.18
N THR A 819 -42.30 -9.02 82.89
CA THR A 819 -42.59 -10.04 83.93
C THR A 819 -43.67 -10.99 83.45
N GLN A 820 -43.64 -12.25 83.94
CA GLN A 820 -44.56 -13.29 83.54
C GLN A 820 -45.99 -12.92 83.99
N VAL A 821 -46.13 -12.23 85.18
CA VAL A 821 -47.39 -11.79 85.72
C VAL A 821 -48.06 -10.76 84.82
N TYR A 822 -47.31 -9.76 84.36
CA TYR A 822 -47.79 -8.72 83.42
C TYR A 822 -48.26 -9.33 82.07
N PHE A 823 -47.49 -10.26 81.50
CA PHE A 823 -47.88 -10.97 80.25
C PHE A 823 -49.14 -11.82 80.40
N SER A 824 -49.31 -12.54 81.53
CA SER A 824 -50.50 -13.37 81.78
C SER A 824 -51.77 -12.50 82.11
N SER A 825 -51.61 -11.40 82.77
CA SER A 825 -52.74 -10.45 83.04
C SER A 825 -53.31 -9.80 81.81
N MET A 826 -52.39 -9.48 80.86
CA MET A 826 -52.78 -8.89 79.58
C MET A 826 -53.44 -9.93 78.61
N ILE A 827 -53.02 -11.17 78.63
CA ILE A 827 -53.66 -12.25 77.89
C ILE A 827 -55.05 -12.54 78.41
N GLN A 828 -55.22 -12.56 79.77
CA GLN A 828 -56.50 -12.73 80.45
C GLN A 828 -57.46 -11.55 80.16
N GLY A 829 -56.97 -10.31 80.22
CA GLY A 829 -57.79 -9.14 79.88
C GLY A 829 -58.30 -9.11 78.45
N TYR A 830 -57.56 -9.67 77.50
CA TYR A 830 -58.01 -9.83 76.10
C TYR A 830 -59.05 -10.91 75.93
N THR A 831 -58.95 -12.00 76.69
CA THR A 831 -59.86 -13.08 76.60
C THR A 831 -61.21 -12.74 77.24
N MET A 832 -61.23 -11.93 78.28
CA MET A 832 -62.46 -11.48 79.00
C MET A 832 -63.16 -10.31 78.29
N GLY A 833 -62.48 -9.53 77.49
CA GLY A 833 -63.02 -8.38 76.74
C GLY A 833 -63.65 -8.69 75.37
N LYS A 834 -63.84 -9.96 75.06
CA LYS A 834 -64.41 -10.48 73.80
C LYS A 834 -65.58 -11.41 73.99
N ASP A 835 -66.20 -11.45 75.22
CA ASP A 835 -67.48 -12.10 75.42
C ASP A 835 -68.64 -11.16 75.31
#